data_371b041a84c98f5f8133daf218ea160a
#
_entry.id   371b041a84c98f5f8133daf218ea160a
#
_cell.length_a   1.000
_cell.length_b   1.000
_cell.length_c   1.000
_cell.angle_alpha   90.00
_cell.angle_beta   90.00
_cell.angle_gamma   90.00
#
_symmetry.space_group_name_H-M   'P 1'
#
loop_
_entity.id
_entity.type
_entity.pdbx_description
1 polymer ?
#
loop_
_entity_poly.entity_id
_entity_poly.type
_entity_poly.pdbx_seq_one_letter_code
_entity_poly.pdbx_strand_id
1 'polypeptide(L)'
;MIPRFRFLPKGAFLKPTSLLFSPGKRSLSGTPVFGKPEKLRDSKAALSVLESIPKEQIRNWAVIAHIDHGKSTLSDCLLKLTGVIDKNNAKNQFLDKLAVERRRGITVKAQTCSMIYYYENKPYLLNLIDTPGHVDFREEVMHSLAACEGCILLVDASQGIQAQTLSNFYMAFAQNLVVLPVLNKVDLPTADVERTLDQIEQTFELDISNTLFISSKSGKNVEKILPEIVHRFPPPQGDKSKPLRSLLIDCWYNNYQGVISLVRLMDGTLQKGQKLMSVNTGRKYEVQQVGIMYPDMTETSQLRAGQVGYIVSNMKNIDEAIIGDTFTTVGQSVEPLPGFSVPKPMVFVGAFPTDSSDFERLNDCIEQLTLNDRAIHVEKETSSALGVGWRLGFLGTLHLSVFVERLQDEYGRQLLITSPTVPYLTRYQDGKEEIISNPNMFPSRRMKNQEFFEPIVEATIIIPSEYLGDVIKLCESCRGIQSDCTFLSESRCMLKYQIPLAHLVEDFFGKLKGQTSGYATLDYEDAGYAPADIVKLSVHVNGQSVDALCTVVHRSLALNRGREWIHRLRDLLPKQLYEVVIQAVVETKVLARQNISALRKNVTAKCYGGDWTRKQKLLNKQKEGKSRLRQNSNMSIDKSVFYQFLMKKTSN
;
A
#
# COMPACT_ATOMS: atom_id res chain seq x y z
N MET A 1 24.90 6.99 -12.69
CA MET A 1 26.01 7.60 -11.90
C MET A 1 25.45 7.93 -10.55
N ILE A 2 25.62 7.04 -9.60
CA ILE A 2 25.16 7.22 -8.21
C ILE A 2 26.34 7.86 -7.45
N PRO A 3 26.15 8.94 -6.71
CA PRO A 3 27.23 9.50 -5.89
C PRO A 3 27.50 8.55 -4.71
N ARG A 4 28.70 7.99 -4.69
CA ARG A 4 29.24 7.28 -3.53
C ARG A 4 29.40 8.28 -2.38
N PHE A 5 28.65 8.09 -1.30
CA PHE A 5 28.92 8.77 -0.04
C PHE A 5 30.28 8.29 0.50
N ARG A 6 31.25 9.19 0.53
CA ARG A 6 32.51 9.01 1.24
C ARG A 6 32.28 9.24 2.72
N PHE A 7 32.61 8.25 3.52
CA PHE A 7 32.80 8.43 4.96
C PHE A 7 33.84 9.51 5.22
N LEU A 8 33.45 10.53 5.96
CA LEU A 8 34.38 11.51 6.53
C LEU A 8 35.01 10.92 7.81
N PRO A 9 36.34 11.17 8.06
CA PRO A 9 37.02 10.61 9.21
C PRO A 9 36.57 11.26 10.51
N LYS A 10 36.52 10.45 11.58
CA LYS A 10 36.29 10.85 12.97
C LYS A 10 37.30 11.94 13.39
N GLY A 11 36.81 13.09 13.81
CA GLY A 11 37.63 14.05 14.56
C GLY A 11 37.24 15.48 14.33
N ALA A 12 36.35 16.02 15.16
CA ALA A 12 36.29 17.36 15.71
C ALA A 12 34.88 17.64 16.28
N PHE A 13 34.57 17.06 17.42
CA PHE A 13 33.47 17.58 18.25
C PHE A 13 34.01 18.66 19.17
N LEU A 14 33.62 19.90 18.95
CA LEU A 14 33.72 20.99 19.89
C LEU A 14 32.85 20.66 21.12
N LYS A 15 33.48 20.57 22.28
CA LYS A 15 32.81 20.41 23.58
C LYS A 15 31.91 21.62 23.85
N PRO A 16 30.63 21.46 24.18
CA PRO A 16 29.85 22.55 24.76
C PRO A 16 30.32 22.76 26.23
N THR A 17 30.56 23.98 26.55
CA THR A 17 30.89 24.49 27.90
C THR A 17 29.80 24.09 28.89
N SER A 18 30.19 23.39 29.94
CA SER A 18 29.40 23.02 31.10
C SER A 18 28.89 24.25 31.85
N LEU A 19 27.61 24.54 31.73
CA LEU A 19 26.88 25.33 32.71
C LEU A 19 26.30 24.37 33.77
N LEU A 20 26.91 24.40 34.93
CA LEU A 20 26.48 23.74 36.16
C LEU A 20 25.09 24.27 36.56
N PHE A 21 24.05 23.50 36.33
CA PHE A 21 22.76 23.66 37.03
C PHE A 21 22.64 22.59 38.10
N SER A 22 22.57 23.03 39.34
CA SER A 22 22.29 22.20 40.52
C SER A 22 20.90 21.52 40.41
N PRO A 23 20.74 20.26 40.85
CA PRO A 23 19.45 19.57 40.85
C PRO A 23 18.61 20.09 42.01
N GLY A 24 17.79 21.08 41.75
CA GLY A 24 16.65 21.43 42.61
C GLY A 24 15.57 20.36 42.50
N LYS A 25 15.39 19.54 43.53
CA LYS A 25 14.24 18.67 43.71
C LYS A 25 12.97 19.52 43.74
N ARG A 26 12.28 19.66 42.62
CA ARG A 26 10.88 20.06 42.59
C ARG A 26 10.02 18.80 42.59
N SER A 27 9.35 18.54 43.70
CA SER A 27 8.28 17.58 43.81
C SER A 27 7.13 18.02 42.90
N LEU A 28 6.93 17.30 41.78
CA LEU A 28 5.76 17.41 40.95
C LEU A 28 4.58 16.69 41.62
N SER A 29 4.02 17.31 42.69
CA SER A 29 2.70 16.98 43.23
C SER A 29 1.72 18.04 42.78
N GLY A 30 1.37 18.03 41.52
CA GLY A 30 0.27 18.77 40.95
C GLY A 30 -0.44 17.85 39.98
N THR A 31 -1.51 17.20 40.41
CA THR A 31 -2.49 16.60 39.48
C THR A 31 -2.88 17.68 38.47
N PRO A 32 -2.75 17.46 37.16
CA PRO A 32 -3.21 18.42 36.17
C PRO A 32 -4.73 18.59 36.37
N VAL A 33 -5.16 19.79 36.71
CA VAL A 33 -6.57 20.14 36.75
C VAL A 33 -7.05 20.15 35.29
N PHE A 34 -7.61 19.03 34.86
CA PHE A 34 -8.33 18.94 33.61
C PHE A 34 -9.49 19.95 33.63
N GLY A 35 -9.33 21.08 32.92
CA GLY A 35 -10.45 21.95 32.63
C GLY A 35 -11.55 21.12 31.98
N LYS A 36 -12.74 21.13 32.56
CA LYS A 36 -13.87 20.29 32.12
C LYS A 36 -14.12 20.39 30.63
N PRO A 37 -14.07 19.29 29.88
CA PRO A 37 -14.28 19.28 28.41
C PRO A 37 -15.74 19.59 28.00
N GLU A 38 -16.63 19.80 28.94
CA GLU A 38 -18.08 20.02 28.70
C GLU A 38 -18.42 21.30 27.93
N LYS A 39 -17.56 22.32 27.93
CA LYS A 39 -17.81 23.58 27.21
C LYS A 39 -17.40 23.58 25.71
N LEU A 40 -16.66 22.61 25.23
CA LEU A 40 -16.21 22.53 23.85
C LEU A 40 -17.14 21.76 22.90
N ARG A 41 -18.24 21.23 23.42
CA ARG A 41 -19.23 20.49 22.62
C ARG A 41 -20.06 21.38 21.68
N ASP A 42 -20.14 22.68 21.94
CA ASP A 42 -20.73 23.62 20.98
C ASP A 42 -19.73 23.93 19.88
N SER A 43 -20.01 23.49 18.65
CA SER A 43 -19.17 23.72 17.48
C SER A 43 -18.79 25.20 17.28
N LYS A 44 -19.66 26.14 17.61
CA LYS A 44 -19.43 27.60 17.55
C LYS A 44 -18.41 28.09 18.59
N ALA A 45 -18.40 27.56 19.80
CA ALA A 45 -17.44 27.94 20.83
C ALA A 45 -16.04 27.37 20.50
N ALA A 46 -15.96 26.15 19.99
CA ALA A 46 -14.72 25.56 19.50
C ALA A 46 -14.11 26.39 18.34
N LEU A 47 -14.94 26.83 17.42
CA LEU A 47 -14.51 27.66 16.28
C LEU A 47 -13.92 29.01 16.72
N SER A 48 -14.54 29.70 17.68
CA SER A 48 -14.02 30.98 18.19
C SER A 48 -12.65 30.81 18.88
N VAL A 49 -12.45 29.68 19.59
CA VAL A 49 -11.15 29.35 20.20
C VAL A 49 -10.12 29.06 19.11
N LEU A 50 -10.46 28.25 18.11
CA LEU A 50 -9.57 27.89 16.99
C LEU A 50 -9.03 29.12 16.24
N GLU A 51 -9.89 30.11 16.01
CA GLU A 51 -9.50 31.37 15.34
C GLU A 51 -8.58 32.24 16.21
N SER A 52 -8.56 32.06 17.51
CA SER A 52 -7.71 32.81 18.45
C SER A 52 -6.35 32.19 18.70
N ILE A 53 -6.13 30.91 18.37
CA ILE A 53 -4.89 30.18 18.66
C ILE A 53 -3.73 30.75 17.82
N PRO A 54 -2.64 31.21 18.46
CA PRO A 54 -1.46 31.68 17.76
C PRO A 54 -0.64 30.51 17.20
N LYS A 55 0.19 30.77 16.19
CA LYS A 55 1.01 29.77 15.51
C LYS A 55 1.89 28.95 16.47
N GLU A 56 2.44 29.60 17.49
CA GLU A 56 3.29 29.00 18.51
C GLU A 56 2.61 27.88 19.31
N GLN A 57 1.27 27.88 19.31
CA GLN A 57 0.42 26.90 19.98
C GLN A 57 -0.15 25.85 19.02
N ILE A 58 0.36 25.74 17.79
CA ILE A 58 -0.02 24.70 16.84
C ILE A 58 1.04 23.59 16.86
N ARG A 59 0.58 22.33 16.78
CA ARG A 59 1.45 21.15 16.61
C ARG A 59 0.85 20.22 15.55
N ASN A 60 1.58 20.03 14.46
CA ASN A 60 1.21 19.06 13.42
C ASN A 60 2.10 17.83 13.61
N TRP A 61 1.48 16.69 13.78
CA TRP A 61 2.21 15.48 14.12
C TRP A 61 1.52 14.23 13.60
N ALA A 62 2.32 13.19 13.37
CA ALA A 62 1.84 11.89 12.90
C ALA A 62 2.18 10.77 13.87
N VAL A 63 1.51 9.64 13.73
CA VAL A 63 1.87 8.39 14.41
C VAL A 63 2.38 7.41 13.38
N ILE A 64 3.62 6.99 13.51
CA ILE A 64 4.25 5.95 12.70
C ILE A 64 4.42 4.67 13.54
N ALA A 65 4.04 3.54 12.99
CA ALA A 65 4.08 2.25 13.68
C ALA A 65 4.11 1.10 12.67
N HIS A 66 4.57 -0.05 13.14
CA HIS A 66 4.31 -1.31 12.45
C HIS A 66 2.83 -1.71 12.57
N ILE A 67 2.36 -2.58 11.67
CA ILE A 67 1.02 -3.17 11.74
C ILE A 67 0.85 -3.86 13.10
N ASP A 68 -0.34 -3.76 13.70
CA ASP A 68 -0.70 -4.33 14.99
C ASP A 68 0.05 -3.77 16.23
N HIS A 69 0.90 -2.75 16.11
CA HIS A 69 1.50 -2.09 17.26
C HIS A 69 0.53 -1.20 18.05
N GLY A 70 -0.70 -1.02 17.56
CA GLY A 70 -1.78 -0.33 18.27
C GLY A 70 -1.96 1.14 17.93
N LYS A 71 -1.56 1.56 16.73
CA LYS A 71 -1.66 2.93 16.21
C LYS A 71 -3.09 3.48 16.29
N SER A 72 -4.06 2.84 15.63
CA SER A 72 -5.47 3.30 15.59
C SER A 72 -6.11 3.29 17.00
N THR A 73 -5.70 2.35 17.86
CA THR A 73 -6.14 2.32 19.26
C THR A 73 -5.61 3.50 20.05
N LEU A 74 -4.36 3.91 19.82
CA LEU A 74 -3.77 5.09 20.43
C LEU A 74 -4.48 6.35 19.96
N SER A 75 -4.67 6.50 18.66
CA SER A 75 -5.39 7.64 18.06
C SER A 75 -6.79 7.79 18.66
N ASP A 76 -7.56 6.71 18.79
CA ASP A 76 -8.87 6.71 19.46
C ASP A 76 -8.81 7.16 20.94
N CYS A 77 -7.80 6.70 21.68
CA CYS A 77 -7.62 7.12 23.08
C CYS A 77 -7.34 8.61 23.19
N LEU A 78 -6.50 9.16 22.32
CA LEU A 78 -6.19 10.58 22.32
C LEU A 78 -7.39 11.44 21.93
N LEU A 79 -8.19 11.00 20.95
CA LEU A 79 -9.45 11.67 20.57
C LEU A 79 -10.49 11.65 21.70
N LYS A 80 -10.56 10.57 22.49
CA LYS A 80 -11.42 10.48 23.68
C LYS A 80 -10.92 11.38 24.82
N LEU A 81 -9.61 11.47 25.03
CA LEU A 81 -9.01 12.32 26.06
C LEU A 81 -9.22 13.81 25.76
N THR A 82 -9.14 14.21 24.50
CA THR A 82 -9.37 15.60 24.08
C THR A 82 -10.84 15.96 23.91
N GLY A 83 -11.75 14.99 24.08
CA GLY A 83 -13.20 15.21 24.01
C GLY A 83 -13.74 15.43 22.59
N VAL A 84 -12.95 15.14 21.56
CA VAL A 84 -13.39 15.16 20.16
C VAL A 84 -14.43 14.06 19.92
N ILE A 85 -14.26 12.91 20.58
CA ILE A 85 -15.19 11.77 20.53
C ILE A 85 -15.81 11.55 21.90
N ASP A 86 -17.12 11.30 21.92
CA ASP A 86 -17.84 10.95 23.15
C ASP A 86 -17.37 9.61 23.71
N LYS A 87 -17.10 9.58 25.03
CA LYS A 87 -16.65 8.37 25.74
C LYS A 87 -17.64 7.20 25.63
N ASN A 88 -18.94 7.50 25.54
CA ASN A 88 -20.03 6.50 25.55
C ASN A 88 -20.43 5.99 24.15
N ASN A 89 -20.13 6.73 23.10
CA ASN A 89 -20.57 6.42 21.73
C ASN A 89 -19.42 6.06 20.77
N ALA A 90 -18.21 5.89 21.28
CA ALA A 90 -17.06 5.64 20.43
C ALA A 90 -17.14 4.24 19.80
N LYS A 91 -17.43 4.16 18.52
CA LYS A 91 -17.06 2.99 17.72
C LYS A 91 -15.54 2.84 17.83
N ASN A 92 -15.06 1.63 18.02
CA ASN A 92 -13.62 1.36 17.96
C ASN A 92 -13.09 1.70 16.55
N GLN A 93 -11.86 2.21 16.48
CA GLN A 93 -11.20 2.61 15.24
C GLN A 93 -11.97 3.71 14.49
N PHE A 94 -12.18 4.83 15.19
CA PHE A 94 -12.98 5.95 14.67
C PHE A 94 -12.39 6.57 13.40
N LEU A 95 -11.06 6.68 13.31
CA LEU A 95 -10.36 7.22 12.14
C LEU A 95 -10.36 6.23 10.96
N ASP A 96 -10.45 4.93 11.20
CA ASP A 96 -10.56 3.93 10.14
C ASP A 96 -11.98 3.96 9.54
N LYS A 97 -12.19 4.80 8.52
CA LYS A 97 -13.52 5.05 7.94
C LYS A 97 -14.01 3.92 7.04
N LEU A 98 -13.09 3.21 6.37
CA LEU A 98 -13.44 2.13 5.46
C LEU A 98 -13.81 0.84 6.22
N ALA A 99 -14.78 0.10 5.70
CA ALA A 99 -15.17 -1.19 6.27
C ALA A 99 -14.02 -2.21 6.24
N VAL A 100 -13.22 -2.17 5.18
CA VAL A 100 -12.04 -3.00 4.97
C VAL A 100 -10.97 -2.72 6.03
N GLU A 101 -10.71 -1.45 6.36
CA GLU A 101 -9.75 -1.05 7.40
C GLU A 101 -10.10 -1.68 8.75
N ARG A 102 -11.36 -1.52 9.17
CA ARG A 102 -11.85 -2.07 10.44
C ARG A 102 -11.84 -3.60 10.49
N ARG A 103 -12.13 -4.27 9.38
CA ARG A 103 -12.14 -5.73 9.31
C ARG A 103 -10.74 -6.31 9.35
N ARG A 104 -9.80 -5.68 8.68
CA ARG A 104 -8.40 -6.12 8.61
C ARG A 104 -7.52 -5.57 9.73
N GLY A 105 -7.99 -4.57 10.48
CA GLY A 105 -7.22 -3.88 11.53
C GLY A 105 -6.05 -3.06 10.98
N ILE A 106 -6.13 -2.61 9.74
CA ILE A 106 -5.07 -1.82 9.09
C ILE A 106 -5.63 -0.49 8.60
N THR A 107 -4.89 0.59 8.78
CA THR A 107 -5.17 1.87 8.14
C THR A 107 -4.66 1.84 6.70
N VAL A 108 -5.51 2.18 5.75
CA VAL A 108 -5.20 2.23 4.32
C VAL A 108 -5.00 3.66 3.87
N LYS A 109 -5.92 4.56 4.24
CA LYS A 109 -5.88 5.98 3.87
C LYS A 109 -5.56 6.84 5.09
N ALA A 110 -4.64 7.79 4.91
CA ALA A 110 -4.33 8.77 5.96
C ALA A 110 -5.57 9.58 6.34
N GLN A 111 -5.75 9.79 7.64
CA GLN A 111 -6.86 10.58 8.17
C GLN A 111 -6.31 11.70 9.05
N THR A 112 -6.79 12.93 8.84
CA THR A 112 -6.40 14.08 9.64
C THR A 112 -7.51 14.40 10.63
N CYS A 113 -7.12 14.66 11.88
CA CYS A 113 -8.05 15.12 12.90
C CYS A 113 -7.41 16.21 13.75
N SER A 114 -8.07 17.36 13.85
CA SER A 114 -7.67 18.48 14.69
C SER A 114 -8.27 18.31 16.08
N MET A 115 -7.51 18.66 17.11
CA MET A 115 -7.90 18.58 18.51
C MET A 115 -7.54 19.87 19.23
N ILE A 116 -8.38 20.36 20.15
CA ILE A 116 -8.06 21.45 21.04
C ILE A 116 -7.66 20.86 22.39
N TYR A 117 -6.44 21.17 22.83
CA TYR A 117 -5.91 20.72 24.09
C TYR A 117 -5.47 21.90 24.95
N TYR A 118 -5.90 21.94 26.21
CA TYR A 118 -5.50 22.98 27.16
C TYR A 118 -4.34 22.51 28.00
N TYR A 119 -3.20 23.18 27.83
CA TYR A 119 -2.02 22.97 28.65
C TYR A 119 -1.62 24.28 29.34
N GLU A 120 -1.44 24.26 30.68
CA GLU A 120 -1.15 25.45 31.50
C GLU A 120 -2.12 26.62 31.22
N ASN A 121 -3.41 26.33 31.09
CA ASN A 121 -4.49 27.27 30.74
C ASN A 121 -4.35 27.95 29.37
N LYS A 122 -3.49 27.46 28.49
CA LYS A 122 -3.37 27.93 27.10
C LYS A 122 -3.96 26.90 26.14
N PRO A 123 -4.77 27.33 25.16
CA PRO A 123 -5.29 26.41 24.15
C PRO A 123 -4.22 26.07 23.11
N TYR A 124 -4.03 24.81 22.81
CA TYR A 124 -3.18 24.31 21.73
C TYR A 124 -4.04 23.65 20.67
N LEU A 125 -3.73 23.89 19.41
CA LEU A 125 -4.29 23.17 18.27
C LEU A 125 -3.34 22.02 17.92
N LEU A 126 -3.78 20.80 18.14
CA LEU A 126 -3.05 19.58 17.84
C LEU A 126 -3.65 18.94 16.60
N ASN A 127 -2.93 18.89 15.51
CA ASN A 127 -3.34 18.23 14.29
C ASN A 127 -2.68 16.86 14.22
N LEU A 128 -3.48 15.81 14.47
CA LEU A 128 -3.06 14.42 14.30
C LEU A 128 -3.27 14.02 12.85
N ILE A 129 -2.23 13.47 12.23
CA ILE A 129 -2.31 12.81 10.93
C ILE A 129 -2.04 11.33 11.15
N ASP A 130 -3.10 10.51 11.08
CA ASP A 130 -3.02 9.07 11.23
C ASP A 130 -2.54 8.45 9.91
N THR A 131 -1.39 7.77 9.92
CA THR A 131 -0.73 7.26 8.72
C THR A 131 -0.97 5.76 8.55
N PRO A 132 -0.98 5.23 7.31
CA PRO A 132 -0.91 3.79 7.09
C PRO A 132 0.36 3.18 7.70
N GLY A 133 0.31 1.88 8.01
CA GLY A 133 1.47 1.15 8.55
C GLY A 133 2.12 0.19 7.54
N HIS A 134 1.49 -0.08 6.39
CA HIS A 134 1.93 -1.09 5.43
C HIS A 134 2.76 -0.50 4.29
N VAL A 135 3.73 -1.28 3.80
CA VAL A 135 4.65 -0.87 2.72
C VAL A 135 3.95 -0.45 1.43
N ASP A 136 2.86 -1.11 1.05
CA ASP A 136 2.09 -0.76 -0.16
C ASP A 136 1.52 0.68 -0.12
N PHE A 137 1.39 1.29 1.07
CA PHE A 137 0.89 2.65 1.27
C PHE A 137 1.98 3.65 1.69
N ARG A 138 3.23 3.36 1.35
CA ARG A 138 4.40 4.17 1.72
C ARG A 138 4.29 5.62 1.24
N GLU A 139 3.73 5.85 0.05
CA GLU A 139 3.52 7.20 -0.50
C GLU A 139 2.55 8.01 0.37
N GLU A 140 1.47 7.41 0.86
CA GLU A 140 0.54 8.04 1.79
C GLU A 140 1.22 8.47 3.10
N VAL A 141 2.15 7.62 3.59
CA VAL A 141 2.96 7.96 4.76
C VAL A 141 3.85 9.16 4.47
N MET A 142 4.53 9.19 3.33
CA MET A 142 5.41 10.29 2.95
C MET A 142 4.66 11.62 2.82
N HIS A 143 3.49 11.63 2.17
CA HIS A 143 2.64 12.81 2.04
C HIS A 143 2.17 13.32 3.41
N SER A 144 1.80 12.42 4.29
CA SER A 144 1.36 12.73 5.65
C SER A 144 2.49 13.32 6.50
N LEU A 145 3.68 12.74 6.44
CA LEU A 145 4.84 13.22 7.19
C LEU A 145 5.29 14.61 6.72
N ALA A 146 5.16 14.93 5.43
CA ALA A 146 5.46 16.26 4.90
C ALA A 146 4.57 17.38 5.49
N ALA A 147 3.44 17.01 6.08
CA ALA A 147 2.55 17.94 6.76
C ALA A 147 2.87 18.13 8.25
N CYS A 148 3.90 17.45 8.79
CA CYS A 148 4.19 17.39 10.21
C CYS A 148 5.52 18.08 10.57
N GLU A 149 5.66 18.46 11.83
CA GLU A 149 6.92 18.88 12.45
C GLU A 149 7.49 17.81 13.38
N GLY A 150 6.67 16.85 13.80
CA GLY A 150 7.09 15.75 14.65
C GLY A 150 6.29 14.49 14.41
N CYS A 151 6.80 13.37 14.90
CA CYS A 151 6.07 12.11 14.84
C CYS A 151 6.29 11.27 16.11
N ILE A 152 5.28 10.48 16.45
CA ILE A 152 5.39 9.46 17.48
C ILE A 152 5.83 8.16 16.80
N LEU A 153 6.93 7.59 17.25
CA LEU A 153 7.37 6.25 16.87
C LEU A 153 6.80 5.26 17.89
N LEU A 154 5.72 4.59 17.53
CA LEU A 154 5.03 3.65 18.39
C LEU A 154 5.55 2.24 18.20
N VAL A 155 6.12 1.65 19.26
CA VAL A 155 6.70 0.30 19.26
C VAL A 155 5.96 -0.58 20.27
N ASP A 156 5.62 -1.80 19.88
CA ASP A 156 5.07 -2.81 20.78
C ASP A 156 6.19 -3.39 21.66
N ALA A 157 6.08 -3.25 22.99
CA ALA A 157 7.07 -3.73 23.94
C ALA A 157 7.25 -5.27 23.93
N SER A 158 6.30 -6.01 23.41
CA SER A 158 6.41 -7.48 23.29
C SER A 158 7.10 -7.91 22.00
N GLN A 159 6.94 -7.15 20.91
CA GLN A 159 7.49 -7.49 19.60
C GLN A 159 8.81 -6.76 19.29
N GLY A 160 9.05 -5.59 19.87
CA GLY A 160 10.22 -4.75 19.58
C GLY A 160 10.20 -4.17 18.18
N ILE A 161 11.39 -3.79 17.66
CA ILE A 161 11.53 -3.20 16.32
C ILE A 161 11.21 -4.21 15.24
N GLN A 162 10.45 -3.76 14.23
CA GLN A 162 10.05 -4.54 13.06
C GLN A 162 10.48 -3.82 11.75
N ALA A 163 10.43 -4.52 10.60
CA ALA A 163 10.90 -3.98 9.33
C ALA A 163 10.27 -2.62 8.95
N GLN A 164 8.94 -2.51 9.10
CA GLN A 164 8.22 -1.27 8.82
C GLN A 164 8.53 -0.16 9.85
N THR A 165 8.91 -0.51 11.07
CA THR A 165 9.37 0.48 12.07
C THR A 165 10.63 1.18 11.60
N LEU A 166 11.58 0.41 11.03
CA LEU A 166 12.81 0.93 10.43
C LEU A 166 12.52 1.86 9.25
N SER A 167 11.77 1.37 8.29
CA SER A 167 11.45 2.13 7.08
C SER A 167 10.74 3.44 7.40
N ASN A 168 9.70 3.40 8.25
CA ASN A 168 8.95 4.58 8.66
C ASN A 168 9.82 5.59 9.44
N PHE A 169 10.73 5.10 10.28
CA PHE A 169 11.67 5.96 10.99
C PHE A 169 12.59 6.70 10.01
N TYR A 170 13.18 6.00 9.04
CA TYR A 170 14.06 6.64 8.07
C TYR A 170 13.31 7.65 7.18
N MET A 171 12.04 7.41 6.86
CA MET A 171 11.22 8.40 6.16
C MET A 171 10.99 9.67 7.00
N ALA A 172 10.71 9.52 8.28
CA ALA A 172 10.55 10.66 9.20
C ALA A 172 11.88 11.41 9.39
N PHE A 173 12.98 10.68 9.51
CA PHE A 173 14.33 11.25 9.65
C PHE A 173 14.75 12.03 8.41
N ALA A 174 14.47 11.51 7.21
CA ALA A 174 14.76 12.19 5.94
C ALA A 174 14.02 13.53 5.80
N GLN A 175 12.88 13.68 6.47
CA GLN A 175 12.11 14.93 6.54
C GLN A 175 12.48 15.82 7.74
N ASN A 176 13.50 15.47 8.50
CA ASN A 176 13.97 16.18 9.70
C ASN A 176 12.88 16.36 10.78
N LEU A 177 11.99 15.38 10.94
CA LEU A 177 10.97 15.42 11.97
C LEU A 177 11.55 15.10 13.35
N VAL A 178 11.00 15.74 14.37
CA VAL A 178 11.30 15.36 15.77
C VAL A 178 10.57 14.05 16.08
N VAL A 179 11.32 13.01 16.46
CA VAL A 179 10.77 11.69 16.75
C VAL A 179 10.63 11.50 18.26
N LEU A 180 9.42 11.14 18.72
CA LEU A 180 9.13 10.79 20.10
C LEU A 180 8.91 9.28 20.21
N PRO A 181 9.83 8.50 20.80
CA PRO A 181 9.63 7.06 20.99
C PRO A 181 8.59 6.79 22.08
N VAL A 182 7.66 5.88 21.79
CA VAL A 182 6.59 5.46 22.71
C VAL A 182 6.47 3.94 22.67
N LEU A 183 6.62 3.29 23.82
CA LEU A 183 6.43 1.86 23.99
C LEU A 183 4.99 1.57 24.39
N ASN A 184 4.30 0.80 23.57
CA ASN A 184 2.91 0.39 23.78
C ASN A 184 2.81 -1.05 24.28
N LYS A 185 1.64 -1.40 24.78
CA LYS A 185 1.30 -2.75 25.27
C LYS A 185 2.15 -3.19 26.46
N VAL A 186 2.60 -2.26 27.28
CA VAL A 186 3.38 -2.58 28.49
C VAL A 186 2.59 -3.32 29.58
N ASP A 187 1.30 -3.53 29.37
CA ASP A 187 0.41 -4.33 30.21
C ASP A 187 0.47 -5.83 29.94
N LEU A 188 1.07 -6.23 28.81
CA LEU A 188 1.18 -7.64 28.45
C LEU A 188 2.27 -8.34 29.28
N PRO A 189 2.04 -9.59 29.71
CA PRO A 189 3.07 -10.37 30.44
C PRO A 189 4.30 -10.70 29.60
N THR A 190 4.19 -10.61 28.28
CA THR A 190 5.28 -10.83 27.31
C THR A 190 6.04 -9.54 26.96
N ALA A 191 5.67 -8.39 27.58
CA ALA A 191 6.34 -7.12 27.32
C ALA A 191 7.75 -7.12 27.93
N ASP A 192 8.74 -6.86 27.09
CA ASP A 192 10.15 -6.71 27.47
C ASP A 192 10.60 -5.29 27.15
N VAL A 193 10.44 -4.43 28.14
CA VAL A 193 10.68 -2.99 28.01
C VAL A 193 12.16 -2.68 27.86
N GLU A 194 13.03 -3.32 28.70
CA GLU A 194 14.46 -3.06 28.69
C GLU A 194 15.08 -3.45 27.35
N ARG A 195 14.81 -4.65 26.88
CA ARG A 195 15.28 -5.13 25.58
C ARG A 195 14.81 -4.22 24.43
N THR A 196 13.57 -3.74 24.48
CA THR A 196 13.05 -2.90 23.40
C THR A 196 13.65 -1.50 23.42
N LEU A 197 13.97 -0.96 24.60
CA LEU A 197 14.71 0.30 24.73
C LEU A 197 16.13 0.18 24.15
N ASP A 198 16.86 -0.87 24.51
CA ASP A 198 18.20 -1.13 23.97
C ASP A 198 18.18 -1.23 22.44
N GLN A 199 17.16 -1.89 21.88
CA GLN A 199 16.99 -1.95 20.43
C GLN A 199 16.77 -0.57 19.81
N ILE A 200 15.95 0.29 20.42
CA ILE A 200 15.68 1.65 19.93
C ILE A 200 16.97 2.49 19.97
N GLU A 201 17.69 2.44 21.07
CA GLU A 201 18.95 3.17 21.23
C GLU A 201 20.01 2.73 20.22
N GLN A 202 20.23 1.41 20.10
CA GLN A 202 21.26 0.86 19.20
C GLN A 202 20.92 1.03 17.72
N THR A 203 19.63 0.93 17.35
CA THR A 203 19.21 0.94 15.95
C THR A 203 19.00 2.37 15.42
N PHE A 204 18.43 3.25 16.22
CA PHE A 204 18.03 4.60 15.79
C PHE A 204 18.91 5.71 16.37
N GLU A 205 19.82 5.39 17.29
CA GLU A 205 20.64 6.38 18.02
C GLU A 205 19.77 7.47 18.71
N LEU A 206 18.55 7.11 19.13
CA LEU A 206 17.61 8.00 19.79
C LEU A 206 17.88 8.05 21.31
N ASP A 207 17.69 9.23 21.91
CA ASP A 207 17.69 9.39 23.37
C ASP A 207 16.47 8.69 23.99
N ILE A 208 16.72 7.58 24.66
CA ILE A 208 15.70 6.77 25.33
C ILE A 208 15.25 7.29 26.69
N SER A 209 15.99 8.26 27.29
CA SER A 209 15.72 8.78 28.64
C SER A 209 14.30 9.32 28.81
N ASN A 210 13.69 9.69 27.71
CA ASN A 210 12.38 10.34 27.62
C ASN A 210 11.31 9.48 26.94
N THR A 211 11.55 8.18 26.78
CA THR A 211 10.58 7.27 26.18
C THR A 211 9.35 7.10 27.08
N LEU A 212 8.17 7.17 26.50
CA LEU A 212 6.92 6.98 27.22
C LEU A 212 6.50 5.50 27.18
N PHE A 213 6.01 5.01 28.32
CA PHE A 213 5.53 3.65 28.51
C PHE A 213 4.02 3.67 28.68
N ILE A 214 3.26 3.14 27.72
CA ILE A 214 1.82 3.23 27.68
C ILE A 214 1.14 1.87 27.43
N SER A 215 -0.14 1.83 27.72
CA SER A 215 -1.05 0.83 27.17
C SER A 215 -2.24 1.52 26.53
N SER A 216 -2.29 1.54 25.21
CA SER A 216 -3.42 2.14 24.47
C SER A 216 -4.75 1.43 24.75
N LYS A 217 -4.72 0.11 25.03
CA LYS A 217 -5.90 -0.70 25.31
C LYS A 217 -6.53 -0.36 26.67
N SER A 218 -5.69 -0.23 27.71
CA SER A 218 -6.14 0.08 29.09
C SER A 218 -6.22 1.58 29.36
N GLY A 219 -5.68 2.43 28.49
CA GLY A 219 -5.55 3.88 28.67
C GLY A 219 -4.44 4.29 29.63
N LYS A 220 -3.60 3.35 30.12
CA LYS A 220 -2.55 3.64 31.09
C LYS A 220 -1.50 4.56 30.50
N ASN A 221 -1.22 5.68 31.18
CA ASN A 221 -0.23 6.71 30.84
C ASN A 221 -0.43 7.40 29.47
N VAL A 222 -1.54 7.18 28.76
CA VAL A 222 -1.79 7.80 27.44
C VAL A 222 -1.93 9.32 27.59
N GLU A 223 -2.43 9.80 28.73
CA GLU A 223 -2.55 11.23 29.05
C GLU A 223 -1.24 11.98 29.07
N LYS A 224 -0.11 11.28 29.27
CA LYS A 224 1.24 11.89 29.28
C LYS A 224 1.76 12.27 27.90
N ILE A 225 1.16 11.70 26.86
CA ILE A 225 1.59 11.95 25.48
C ILE A 225 1.32 13.39 25.05
N LEU A 226 0.13 13.92 25.37
CA LEU A 226 -0.28 15.26 24.93
C LEU A 226 0.64 16.38 25.49
N PRO A 227 1.02 16.40 26.78
CA PRO A 227 2.02 17.33 27.28
C PRO A 227 3.40 17.20 26.58
N GLU A 228 3.86 15.97 26.32
CA GLU A 228 5.15 15.76 25.66
C GLU A 228 5.13 16.24 24.20
N ILE A 229 4.03 16.10 23.48
CA ILE A 229 3.85 16.68 22.14
C ILE A 229 3.98 18.21 22.20
N VAL A 230 3.33 18.86 23.17
CA VAL A 230 3.40 20.32 23.33
C VAL A 230 4.82 20.78 23.60
N HIS A 231 5.58 20.06 24.43
CA HIS A 231 6.92 20.43 24.83
C HIS A 231 7.98 20.16 23.77
N ARG A 232 7.91 19.03 23.09
CA ARG A 232 9.00 18.55 22.24
C ARG A 232 8.83 18.89 20.78
N PHE A 233 7.61 18.85 20.27
CA PHE A 233 7.41 19.17 18.88
C PHE A 233 7.49 20.68 18.67
N PRO A 234 8.26 21.14 17.68
CA PRO A 234 8.34 22.56 17.39
C PRO A 234 7.01 23.06 16.81
N PRO A 235 6.72 24.35 16.98
CA PRO A 235 5.60 24.96 16.27
C PRO A 235 5.92 25.02 14.76
N PRO A 236 4.89 25.05 13.90
CA PRO A 236 5.08 25.15 12.46
C PRO A 236 5.76 26.47 12.10
N GLN A 237 6.65 26.38 11.13
CA GLN A 237 7.28 27.56 10.55
C GLN A 237 6.30 28.29 9.62
N GLY A 238 6.60 29.54 9.29
CA GLY A 238 5.82 30.32 8.32
C GLY A 238 5.40 31.67 8.86
N ASP A 239 5.01 32.57 7.95
CA ASP A 239 4.63 33.94 8.26
C ASP A 239 3.30 34.29 7.56
N LYS A 240 2.33 34.75 8.36
CA LYS A 240 1.02 35.20 7.87
C LYS A 240 1.07 36.42 6.95
N SER A 241 2.15 37.22 7.04
CA SER A 241 2.31 38.44 6.22
C SER A 241 2.92 38.18 4.85
N LYS A 242 3.50 36.98 4.63
CA LYS A 242 4.05 36.58 3.34
C LYS A 242 2.98 36.18 2.34
N PRO A 243 3.30 36.14 1.03
CA PRO A 243 2.43 35.57 0.02
C PRO A 243 1.97 34.16 0.37
N LEU A 244 0.72 33.83 0.02
CA LEU A 244 0.20 32.50 0.26
C LEU A 244 1.04 31.43 -0.41
N ARG A 245 1.46 30.46 0.37
CA ARG A 245 2.13 29.23 -0.08
C ARG A 245 1.53 28.06 0.67
N SER A 246 0.76 27.23 -0.01
CA SER A 246 0.15 26.04 0.59
C SER A 246 0.49 24.78 -0.20
N LEU A 247 0.82 23.72 0.50
CA LEU A 247 1.12 22.40 -0.05
C LEU A 247 -0.16 21.57 -0.09
N LEU A 248 -0.47 20.98 -1.24
CA LEU A 248 -1.54 20.00 -1.38
C LEU A 248 -1.05 18.63 -0.91
N ILE A 249 -1.63 18.13 0.18
CA ILE A 249 -1.22 16.87 0.84
C ILE A 249 -2.03 15.68 0.32
N ASP A 250 -3.35 15.85 0.26
CA ASP A 250 -4.31 14.83 -0.17
C ASP A 250 -5.51 15.47 -0.84
N CYS A 251 -6.27 14.71 -1.60
CA CYS A 251 -7.52 15.16 -2.20
C CYS A 251 -8.49 13.99 -2.35
N TRP A 252 -9.79 14.30 -2.26
CA TRP A 252 -10.86 13.35 -2.52
C TRP A 252 -12.02 14.00 -3.24
N TYR A 253 -12.82 13.20 -3.89
CA TYR A 253 -13.99 13.67 -4.62
C TYR A 253 -15.26 13.46 -3.79
N ASN A 254 -16.11 14.47 -3.77
CA ASN A 254 -17.44 14.42 -3.17
C ASN A 254 -18.47 14.83 -4.23
N ASN A 255 -19.51 14.01 -4.41
CA ASN A 255 -20.54 14.23 -5.44
C ASN A 255 -21.27 15.59 -5.31
N TYR A 256 -21.31 16.18 -4.11
CA TYR A 256 -22.00 17.45 -3.83
C TYR A 256 -21.08 18.67 -3.89
N GLN A 257 -19.82 18.50 -3.52
CA GLN A 257 -18.86 19.60 -3.35
C GLN A 257 -17.73 19.58 -4.39
N GLY A 258 -17.66 18.54 -5.22
CA GLY A 258 -16.56 18.37 -6.17
C GLY A 258 -15.27 17.91 -5.47
N VAL A 259 -14.13 18.43 -5.92
CA VAL A 259 -12.82 18.10 -5.37
C VAL A 259 -12.58 18.86 -4.07
N ILE A 260 -12.30 18.11 -3.01
CA ILE A 260 -11.90 18.63 -1.71
C ILE A 260 -10.40 18.38 -1.58
N SER A 261 -9.64 19.43 -1.29
CA SER A 261 -8.18 19.39 -1.19
C SER A 261 -7.76 19.58 0.27
N LEU A 262 -7.00 18.64 0.82
CA LEU A 262 -6.34 18.78 2.12
C LEU A 262 -5.03 19.51 1.91
N VAL A 263 -4.85 20.63 2.60
CA VAL A 263 -3.68 21.48 2.42
C VAL A 263 -3.02 21.81 3.75
N ARG A 264 -1.70 22.00 3.70
CA ARG A 264 -0.93 22.65 4.74
C ARG A 264 -0.52 24.04 4.29
N LEU A 265 -0.86 25.05 5.07
CA LEU A 265 -0.43 26.41 4.81
C LEU A 265 0.99 26.62 5.36
N MET A 266 1.94 26.85 4.48
CA MET A 266 3.30 27.19 4.86
C MET A 266 3.40 28.67 5.21
N ASP A 267 2.90 29.56 4.33
CA ASP A 267 2.90 31.01 4.52
C ASP A 267 1.55 31.60 4.13
N GLY A 268 1.27 32.81 4.62
CA GLY A 268 0.09 33.58 4.25
C GLY A 268 -1.18 33.18 4.98
N THR A 269 -2.30 33.60 4.43
CA THR A 269 -3.67 33.28 4.90
C THR A 269 -4.55 32.92 3.72
N LEU A 270 -5.53 32.07 3.98
CA LEU A 270 -6.47 31.58 2.98
C LEU A 270 -7.89 31.78 3.48
N GLN A 271 -8.75 32.41 2.65
CA GLN A 271 -10.12 32.76 2.97
C GLN A 271 -11.07 32.36 1.84
N LYS A 272 -12.35 32.22 2.19
CA LYS A 272 -13.44 32.03 1.22
C LYS A 272 -13.48 33.17 0.22
N GLY A 273 -13.73 32.88 -1.07
CA GLY A 273 -13.77 33.83 -2.16
C GLY A 273 -12.40 34.22 -2.73
N GLN A 274 -11.31 33.78 -2.13
CA GLN A 274 -9.96 34.06 -2.63
C GLN A 274 -9.68 33.27 -3.91
N LYS A 275 -8.99 33.92 -4.88
CA LYS A 275 -8.58 33.25 -6.12
C LYS A 275 -7.19 32.66 -5.97
N LEU A 276 -7.11 31.35 -6.11
CA LEU A 276 -5.89 30.57 -6.06
C LEU A 276 -5.35 30.26 -7.44
N MET A 277 -4.07 30.00 -7.51
CA MET A 277 -3.38 29.51 -8.70
C MET A 277 -2.50 28.33 -8.31
N SER A 278 -2.60 27.22 -9.04
CA SER A 278 -1.64 26.12 -9.00
C SER A 278 -0.33 26.58 -9.63
N VAL A 279 0.78 26.43 -8.92
CA VAL A 279 2.10 26.84 -9.42
C VAL A 279 2.57 25.92 -10.55
N ASN A 280 2.27 24.63 -10.48
CA ASN A 280 2.68 23.64 -11.48
C ASN A 280 1.89 23.76 -12.78
N THR A 281 0.57 23.95 -12.70
CA THR A 281 -0.30 23.94 -13.89
C THR A 281 -0.67 25.34 -14.38
N GLY A 282 -0.48 26.38 -13.57
CA GLY A 282 -0.92 27.76 -13.85
C GLY A 282 -2.45 27.95 -13.83
N ARG A 283 -3.23 26.91 -13.54
CA ARG A 283 -4.70 26.98 -13.49
C ARG A 283 -5.17 27.80 -12.29
N LYS A 284 -6.30 28.48 -12.47
CA LYS A 284 -6.87 29.36 -11.44
C LYS A 284 -8.16 28.78 -10.91
N TYR A 285 -8.32 28.85 -9.59
CA TYR A 285 -9.46 28.32 -8.86
C TYR A 285 -10.00 29.37 -7.89
N GLU A 286 -11.28 29.28 -7.55
CA GLU A 286 -11.90 30.14 -6.56
C GLU A 286 -12.28 29.27 -5.34
N VAL A 287 -11.91 29.74 -4.16
CA VAL A 287 -12.18 29.06 -2.88
C VAL A 287 -13.64 29.27 -2.50
N GLN A 288 -14.39 28.18 -2.47
CA GLN A 288 -15.81 28.19 -2.07
C GLN A 288 -15.96 28.02 -0.56
N GLN A 289 -15.11 27.16 0.04
CA GLN A 289 -15.14 26.87 1.46
C GLN A 289 -13.73 26.54 1.96
N VAL A 290 -13.44 26.94 3.20
CA VAL A 290 -12.23 26.56 3.95
C VAL A 290 -12.61 26.05 5.31
N GLY A 291 -11.82 25.15 5.88
CA GLY A 291 -12.08 24.61 7.21
C GLY A 291 -11.02 23.62 7.67
N ILE A 292 -11.29 23.03 8.82
CA ILE A 292 -10.45 21.99 9.45
C ILE A 292 -11.24 20.70 9.63
N MET A 293 -10.51 19.61 9.88
CA MET A 293 -11.10 18.31 10.20
C MET A 293 -11.26 18.16 11.72
N TYR A 294 -12.49 18.38 12.28
CA TYR A 294 -12.76 18.35 13.72
C TYR A 294 -14.08 17.61 14.10
N PRO A 295 -14.12 16.32 14.27
CA PRO A 295 -13.38 15.28 13.52
C PRO A 295 -13.82 15.24 12.06
N ASP A 296 -15.02 15.75 11.75
CA ASP A 296 -15.55 15.91 10.41
C ASP A 296 -15.23 17.31 9.86
N MET A 297 -15.53 17.53 8.57
CA MET A 297 -15.31 18.81 7.91
C MET A 297 -16.06 19.93 8.64
N THR A 298 -15.30 20.85 9.24
CA THR A 298 -15.85 22.00 9.99
C THR A 298 -15.38 23.28 9.32
N GLU A 299 -16.34 24.08 8.81
CA GLU A 299 -16.05 25.34 8.12
C GLU A 299 -15.49 26.37 9.11
N THR A 300 -14.43 27.07 8.67
CA THR A 300 -13.81 28.18 9.41
C THR A 300 -13.80 29.43 8.53
N SER A 301 -13.63 30.61 9.13
CA SER A 301 -13.56 31.86 8.37
C SER A 301 -12.31 31.95 7.52
N GLN A 302 -11.20 31.39 8.00
CA GLN A 302 -9.89 31.42 7.34
C GLN A 302 -8.98 30.30 7.85
N LEU A 303 -7.98 29.96 7.04
CA LEU A 303 -6.81 29.17 7.43
C LEU A 303 -5.57 30.08 7.48
N ARG A 304 -4.67 29.86 8.42
CA ARG A 304 -3.46 30.65 8.65
C ARG A 304 -2.20 29.80 8.46
N ALA A 305 -1.07 30.50 8.24
CA ALA A 305 0.25 29.84 8.20
C ALA A 305 0.45 28.87 9.37
N GLY A 306 0.89 27.67 9.05
CA GLY A 306 1.11 26.56 10.01
C GLY A 306 -0.10 25.64 10.23
N GLN A 307 -1.28 25.98 9.76
CA GLN A 307 -2.46 25.12 9.90
C GLN A 307 -2.57 24.09 8.78
N VAL A 308 -3.11 22.92 9.14
CA VAL A 308 -3.59 21.91 8.21
C VAL A 308 -5.11 22.01 8.14
N GLY A 309 -5.66 22.07 6.94
CA GLY A 309 -7.10 22.20 6.74
C GLY A 309 -7.52 21.79 5.34
N TYR A 310 -8.81 21.87 5.06
CA TYR A 310 -9.35 21.54 3.74
C TYR A 310 -9.83 22.77 3.00
N ILE A 311 -9.81 22.65 1.67
CA ILE A 311 -10.32 23.64 0.73
C ILE A 311 -11.34 22.95 -0.17
N VAL A 312 -12.50 23.56 -0.34
CA VAL A 312 -13.42 23.26 -1.44
C VAL A 312 -13.27 24.36 -2.47
N SER A 313 -12.92 23.99 -3.68
CA SER A 313 -12.74 24.92 -4.78
C SER A 313 -13.61 24.52 -5.97
N ASN A 314 -13.67 25.36 -7.01
CA ASN A 314 -14.41 25.05 -8.23
C ASN A 314 -13.72 24.04 -9.15
N MET A 315 -12.82 23.20 -8.64
CA MET A 315 -12.22 22.09 -9.37
C MET A 315 -13.28 21.04 -9.69
N LYS A 316 -13.41 20.70 -10.97
CA LYS A 316 -14.40 19.72 -11.44
C LYS A 316 -13.80 18.32 -11.54
N ASN A 317 -12.55 18.24 -11.97
CA ASN A 317 -11.83 16.99 -12.16
C ASN A 317 -10.76 16.84 -11.08
N ILE A 318 -10.69 15.66 -10.50
CA ILE A 318 -9.67 15.36 -9.48
C ILE A 318 -8.25 15.43 -10.05
N ASP A 319 -8.07 15.17 -11.35
CA ASP A 319 -6.77 15.25 -12.04
C ASP A 319 -6.15 16.65 -12.02
N GLU A 320 -6.97 17.67 -11.72
CA GLU A 320 -6.49 19.05 -11.56
C GLU A 320 -5.78 19.26 -10.21
N ALA A 321 -6.09 18.43 -9.20
CA ALA A 321 -5.51 18.50 -7.87
C ALA A 321 -4.29 17.58 -7.77
N ILE A 322 -3.14 17.99 -8.26
CA ILE A 322 -1.90 17.19 -8.20
C ILE A 322 -1.36 17.21 -6.78
N ILE A 323 -1.29 16.04 -6.13
CA ILE A 323 -0.72 15.91 -4.78
C ILE A 323 0.75 16.37 -4.81
N GLY A 324 1.15 17.20 -3.83
CA GLY A 324 2.47 17.86 -3.81
C GLY A 324 2.51 19.20 -4.57
N ASP A 325 1.40 19.64 -5.18
CA ASP A 325 1.33 20.95 -5.82
C ASP A 325 1.33 22.09 -4.80
N THR A 326 1.79 23.25 -5.24
CA THR A 326 1.80 24.47 -4.45
C THR A 326 0.69 25.40 -4.94
N PHE A 327 -0.21 25.81 -4.04
CA PHE A 327 -1.19 26.85 -4.31
C PHE A 327 -0.73 28.19 -3.80
N THR A 328 -0.90 29.21 -4.62
CA THR A 328 -0.65 30.63 -4.29
C THR A 328 -1.83 31.50 -4.70
N THR A 329 -1.83 32.75 -4.26
CA THR A 329 -2.84 33.74 -4.70
C THR A 329 -2.55 34.20 -6.14
N VAL A 330 -3.59 34.35 -6.93
CA VAL A 330 -3.46 34.84 -8.31
C VAL A 330 -2.75 36.19 -8.35
N GLY A 331 -1.71 36.29 -9.20
CA GLY A 331 -0.89 37.48 -9.34
C GLY A 331 0.34 37.54 -8.45
N GLN A 332 0.54 36.57 -7.58
CA GLN A 332 1.76 36.42 -6.79
C GLN A 332 2.66 35.32 -7.41
N SER A 333 3.95 35.60 -7.49
CA SER A 333 4.95 34.58 -7.86
C SER A 333 5.63 34.09 -6.60
N VAL A 334 5.58 32.77 -6.39
CA VAL A 334 6.20 32.10 -5.24
C VAL A 334 7.06 30.94 -5.74
N GLU A 335 8.09 30.60 -4.99
CA GLU A 335 8.87 29.41 -5.23
C GLU A 335 8.03 28.15 -4.90
N PRO A 336 7.94 27.16 -5.82
CA PRO A 336 7.20 25.93 -5.56
C PRO A 336 7.80 25.18 -4.37
N LEU A 337 6.94 24.60 -3.55
CA LEU A 337 7.36 23.68 -2.49
C LEU A 337 7.86 22.37 -3.11
N PRO A 338 8.74 21.65 -2.42
CA PRO A 338 9.12 20.31 -2.87
C PRO A 338 7.86 19.46 -3.05
N GLY A 339 7.64 19.02 -4.28
CA GLY A 339 6.54 18.12 -4.63
C GLY A 339 6.85 16.67 -4.28
N PHE A 340 5.92 15.80 -4.61
CA PHE A 340 6.10 14.36 -4.43
C PHE A 340 6.31 13.67 -5.78
N SER A 341 7.01 12.53 -5.74
CA SER A 341 7.10 11.65 -6.91
C SER A 341 5.74 11.03 -7.21
N VAL A 342 5.41 10.87 -8.48
CA VAL A 342 4.19 10.14 -8.86
C VAL A 342 4.40 8.66 -8.56
N PRO A 343 3.51 8.02 -7.79
CA PRO A 343 3.63 6.61 -7.48
C PRO A 343 3.59 5.75 -8.74
N LYS A 344 4.51 4.80 -8.86
CA LYS A 344 4.56 3.88 -9.99
C LYS A 344 3.91 2.57 -9.61
N PRO A 345 2.92 2.08 -10.39
CA PRO A 345 2.33 0.79 -10.12
C PRO A 345 3.34 -0.34 -10.32
N MET A 346 3.42 -1.23 -9.34
CA MET A 346 4.36 -2.36 -9.32
C MET A 346 3.68 -3.68 -9.68
N VAL A 347 2.36 -3.79 -9.47
CA VAL A 347 1.57 -5.01 -9.69
C VAL A 347 0.44 -4.72 -10.65
N PHE A 348 0.35 -5.49 -11.73
CA PHE A 348 -0.70 -5.35 -12.74
C PHE A 348 -1.57 -6.59 -12.82
N VAL A 349 -2.88 -6.40 -12.96
CA VAL A 349 -3.84 -7.48 -13.17
C VAL A 349 -4.81 -7.15 -14.30
N GLY A 350 -5.24 -8.17 -15.02
CA GLY A 350 -6.43 -8.04 -15.88
C GLY A 350 -7.68 -8.23 -15.03
N ALA A 351 -8.63 -7.32 -15.13
CA ALA A 351 -9.90 -7.35 -14.41
C ALA A 351 -11.05 -7.43 -15.42
N PHE A 352 -11.89 -8.44 -15.31
CA PHE A 352 -12.97 -8.68 -16.26
C PHE A 352 -14.30 -8.85 -15.55
N PRO A 353 -15.41 -8.41 -16.16
CA PRO A 353 -16.74 -8.66 -15.59
C PRO A 353 -17.08 -10.16 -15.63
N THR A 354 -17.71 -10.66 -14.58
CA THR A 354 -18.25 -12.03 -14.57
C THR A 354 -19.35 -12.19 -15.62
N ASP A 355 -20.21 -11.18 -15.73
CA ASP A 355 -21.20 -11.07 -16.81
C ASP A 355 -20.84 -9.87 -17.72
N SER A 356 -20.81 -10.08 -19.02
CA SER A 356 -20.46 -9.05 -20.01
C SER A 356 -21.47 -7.88 -20.03
N SER A 357 -22.71 -8.08 -19.59
CA SER A 357 -23.74 -7.05 -19.49
C SER A 357 -23.47 -6.01 -18.38
N ASP A 358 -22.62 -6.36 -17.40
CA ASP A 358 -22.29 -5.49 -16.27
C ASP A 358 -21.11 -4.53 -16.54
N PHE A 359 -20.54 -4.56 -17.75
CA PHE A 359 -19.33 -3.78 -18.07
C PHE A 359 -19.48 -2.29 -17.81
N GLU A 360 -20.55 -1.64 -18.31
CA GLU A 360 -20.75 -0.20 -18.12
C GLU A 360 -20.88 0.18 -16.65
N ARG A 361 -21.68 -0.57 -15.90
CA ARG A 361 -21.87 -0.33 -14.46
C ARG A 361 -20.58 -0.52 -13.66
N LEU A 362 -19.80 -1.55 -14.01
CA LEU A 362 -18.50 -1.78 -13.39
C LEU A 362 -17.50 -0.69 -13.74
N ASN A 363 -17.55 -0.17 -14.97
CA ASN A 363 -16.70 0.97 -15.37
C ASN A 363 -16.97 2.17 -14.47
N ASP A 364 -18.24 2.55 -14.26
CA ASP A 364 -18.62 3.64 -13.38
C ASP A 364 -18.13 3.41 -11.93
N CYS A 365 -18.27 2.19 -11.41
CA CYS A 365 -17.77 1.85 -10.07
C CYS A 365 -16.24 1.95 -9.97
N ILE A 366 -15.50 1.46 -10.97
CA ILE A 366 -14.04 1.55 -11.01
C ILE A 366 -13.61 3.01 -11.10
N GLU A 367 -14.23 3.82 -11.95
CA GLU A 367 -13.95 5.25 -12.07
C GLU A 367 -14.19 5.97 -10.73
N GLN A 368 -15.30 5.69 -10.03
CA GLN A 368 -15.58 6.28 -8.72
C GLN A 368 -14.57 5.87 -7.64
N LEU A 369 -14.12 4.63 -7.63
CA LEU A 369 -13.07 4.18 -6.71
C LEU A 369 -11.73 4.84 -7.01
N THR A 370 -11.36 4.96 -8.27
CA THR A 370 -10.09 5.55 -8.71
C THR A 370 -10.06 7.07 -8.56
N LEU A 371 -11.22 7.75 -8.56
CA LEU A 371 -11.29 9.17 -8.20
C LEU A 371 -10.72 9.44 -6.79
N ASN A 372 -10.88 8.48 -5.86
CA ASN A 372 -10.42 8.61 -4.49
C ASN A 372 -9.10 7.88 -4.21
N ASP A 373 -8.53 7.20 -5.20
CA ASP A 373 -7.28 6.45 -5.09
C ASP A 373 -6.46 6.59 -6.38
N ARG A 374 -5.63 7.60 -6.44
CA ARG A 374 -4.86 8.00 -7.63
C ARG A 374 -3.66 7.09 -7.92
N ALA A 375 -3.30 6.24 -6.99
CA ALA A 375 -2.22 5.28 -7.18
C ALA A 375 -2.63 4.13 -8.11
N ILE A 376 -3.93 3.99 -8.40
CA ILE A 376 -4.45 2.95 -9.29
C ILE A 376 -4.35 3.40 -10.74
N HIS A 377 -3.63 2.64 -11.55
CA HIS A 377 -3.57 2.84 -12.99
C HIS A 377 -4.65 2.02 -13.69
N VAL A 378 -5.43 2.62 -14.59
CA VAL A 378 -6.53 1.97 -15.28
C VAL A 378 -6.39 2.10 -16.80
N GLU A 379 -6.31 0.98 -17.49
CA GLU A 379 -6.32 0.90 -18.94
C GLU A 379 -7.41 -0.07 -19.40
N LYS A 380 -8.07 0.20 -20.53
CA LYS A 380 -9.03 -0.76 -21.13
C LYS A 380 -8.26 -1.88 -21.80
N GLU A 381 -8.65 -3.11 -21.54
CA GLU A 381 -8.07 -4.32 -22.13
C GLU A 381 -9.16 -5.19 -22.74
N THR A 382 -8.84 -5.86 -23.85
CA THR A 382 -9.73 -6.83 -24.49
C THR A 382 -9.05 -8.18 -24.55
N SER A 383 -9.72 -9.22 -24.06
CA SER A 383 -9.29 -10.61 -24.11
C SER A 383 -10.19 -11.41 -25.03
N SER A 384 -9.61 -12.26 -25.88
CA SER A 384 -10.38 -13.17 -26.75
C SER A 384 -11.19 -14.20 -25.96
N ALA A 385 -10.71 -14.55 -24.74
CA ALA A 385 -11.34 -15.54 -23.87
C ALA A 385 -12.34 -14.92 -22.87
N LEU A 386 -12.08 -13.71 -22.35
CA LEU A 386 -12.85 -13.10 -21.27
C LEU A 386 -13.70 -11.90 -21.72
N GLY A 387 -13.46 -11.38 -22.91
CA GLY A 387 -14.15 -10.22 -23.47
C GLY A 387 -13.48 -8.90 -23.10
N VAL A 388 -14.28 -7.83 -22.99
CA VAL A 388 -13.80 -6.49 -22.63
C VAL A 388 -13.65 -6.37 -21.11
N GLY A 389 -12.57 -5.75 -20.66
CA GLY A 389 -12.25 -5.55 -19.27
C GLY A 389 -11.24 -4.42 -19.09
N TRP A 390 -10.49 -4.46 -18.00
CA TRP A 390 -9.50 -3.46 -17.63
C TRP A 390 -8.17 -4.10 -17.29
N ARG A 391 -7.09 -3.39 -17.55
CA ARG A 391 -5.76 -3.61 -16.99
C ARG A 391 -5.58 -2.64 -15.83
N LEU A 392 -5.51 -3.17 -14.62
CA LEU A 392 -5.37 -2.37 -13.41
C LEU A 392 -3.96 -2.50 -12.87
N GLY A 393 -3.34 -1.37 -12.53
CA GLY A 393 -2.03 -1.31 -11.88
C GLY A 393 -2.16 -0.84 -10.45
N PHE A 394 -1.46 -1.50 -9.51
CA PHE A 394 -1.50 -1.25 -8.07
C PHE A 394 -0.09 -1.11 -7.50
N LEU A 395 0.05 -0.44 -6.36
CA LEU A 395 1.34 -0.31 -5.65
C LEU A 395 1.85 -1.65 -5.11
N GLY A 396 0.93 -2.54 -4.71
CA GLY A 396 1.27 -3.85 -4.18
C GLY A 396 0.08 -4.80 -4.14
N THR A 397 0.30 -6.00 -3.59
CA THR A 397 -0.73 -7.05 -3.52
C THR A 397 -1.80 -6.77 -2.47
N LEU A 398 -1.47 -6.11 -1.37
CA LEU A 398 -2.45 -5.68 -0.37
C LEU A 398 -3.35 -4.58 -0.95
N HIS A 399 -2.77 -3.61 -1.65
CA HIS A 399 -3.53 -2.55 -2.33
C HIS A 399 -4.56 -3.15 -3.31
N LEU A 400 -4.14 -4.14 -4.15
CA LEU A 400 -5.05 -4.89 -5.01
C LEU A 400 -6.18 -5.55 -4.22
N SER A 401 -5.87 -6.25 -3.12
CA SER A 401 -6.89 -6.96 -2.35
C SER A 401 -7.89 -6.02 -1.67
N VAL A 402 -7.42 -4.86 -1.19
CA VAL A 402 -8.26 -3.80 -0.63
C VAL A 402 -9.21 -3.24 -1.69
N PHE A 403 -8.71 -2.96 -2.89
CA PHE A 403 -9.55 -2.47 -4.00
C PHE A 403 -10.69 -3.44 -4.35
N VAL A 404 -10.38 -4.73 -4.44
CA VAL A 404 -11.37 -5.76 -4.75
C VAL A 404 -12.43 -5.88 -3.65
N GLU A 405 -12.01 -5.85 -2.38
CA GLU A 405 -12.95 -5.88 -1.26
C GLU A 405 -13.81 -4.62 -1.20
N ARG A 406 -13.24 -3.44 -1.45
CA ARG A 406 -14.00 -2.20 -1.53
C ARG A 406 -15.05 -2.24 -2.63
N LEU A 407 -14.69 -2.73 -3.83
CA LEU A 407 -15.62 -2.87 -4.93
C LEU A 407 -16.80 -3.77 -4.55
N GLN A 408 -16.53 -4.85 -3.82
CA GLN A 408 -17.56 -5.77 -3.34
C GLN A 408 -18.41 -5.16 -2.22
N ASP A 409 -17.78 -4.49 -1.24
CA ASP A 409 -18.47 -3.94 -0.06
C ASP A 409 -19.29 -2.68 -0.40
N GLU A 410 -18.72 -1.77 -1.20
CA GLU A 410 -19.33 -0.47 -1.49
C GLU A 410 -20.34 -0.54 -2.65
N TYR A 411 -20.10 -1.43 -3.64
CA TYR A 411 -20.90 -1.51 -4.86
C TYR A 411 -21.58 -2.87 -5.09
N GLY A 412 -21.27 -3.88 -4.26
CA GLY A 412 -21.84 -5.24 -4.41
C GLY A 412 -21.41 -5.95 -5.70
N ARG A 413 -20.27 -5.56 -6.30
CA ARG A 413 -19.80 -6.07 -7.59
C ARG A 413 -18.56 -6.94 -7.44
N GLN A 414 -18.46 -7.95 -8.31
CA GLN A 414 -17.32 -8.86 -8.35
C GLN A 414 -16.62 -8.79 -9.71
N LEU A 415 -15.30 -8.86 -9.67
CA LEU A 415 -14.42 -8.93 -10.83
C LEU A 415 -13.74 -10.29 -10.92
N LEU A 416 -13.59 -10.79 -12.13
CA LEU A 416 -12.66 -11.85 -12.44
C LEU A 416 -11.26 -11.24 -12.60
N ILE A 417 -10.34 -11.60 -11.71
CA ILE A 417 -8.97 -11.06 -11.70
C ILE A 417 -8.00 -12.12 -12.21
N THR A 418 -7.17 -11.74 -13.20
CA THR A 418 -6.10 -12.61 -13.70
C THR A 418 -4.94 -12.69 -12.70
N SER A 419 -4.04 -13.64 -12.91
CA SER A 419 -2.82 -13.72 -12.09
C SER A 419 -2.06 -12.40 -12.12
N PRO A 420 -1.59 -11.89 -10.97
CA PRO A 420 -0.80 -10.68 -10.90
C PRO A 420 0.49 -10.80 -11.73
N THR A 421 0.87 -9.72 -12.37
CA THR A 421 2.08 -9.60 -13.19
C THR A 421 2.84 -8.34 -12.81
N VAL A 422 4.12 -8.30 -13.14
CA VAL A 422 4.99 -7.15 -12.88
C VAL A 422 5.38 -6.46 -14.19
N PRO A 423 5.75 -5.17 -14.19
CA PRO A 423 6.20 -4.47 -15.39
C PRO A 423 7.62 -4.92 -15.76
N TYR A 424 7.81 -5.42 -16.96
CA TYR A 424 9.12 -5.79 -17.48
C TYR A 424 9.64 -4.71 -18.41
N LEU A 425 10.94 -4.40 -18.34
CA LEU A 425 11.58 -3.45 -19.24
C LEU A 425 12.23 -4.21 -20.40
N THR A 426 11.94 -3.78 -21.61
CA THR A 426 12.57 -4.28 -22.83
C THR A 426 13.39 -3.17 -23.45
N ARG A 427 14.67 -3.45 -23.72
CA ARG A 427 15.57 -2.56 -24.44
C ARG A 427 15.81 -3.09 -25.83
N TYR A 428 15.52 -2.26 -26.83
CA TYR A 428 15.74 -2.55 -28.24
C TYR A 428 17.12 -2.06 -28.70
N GLN A 429 17.56 -2.53 -29.86
CA GLN A 429 18.89 -2.22 -30.42
C GLN A 429 19.06 -0.73 -30.77
N ASP A 430 17.99 -0.03 -31.08
CA ASP A 430 17.94 1.42 -31.35
C ASP A 430 18.03 2.28 -30.07
N GLY A 431 18.21 1.65 -28.90
CA GLY A 431 18.26 2.31 -27.60
C GLY A 431 16.88 2.66 -27.04
N LYS A 432 15.80 2.31 -27.73
CA LYS A 432 14.45 2.51 -27.23
C LYS A 432 14.16 1.55 -26.10
N GLU A 433 13.63 2.09 -25.00
CA GLU A 433 13.17 1.33 -23.85
C GLU A 433 11.63 1.34 -23.81
N GLU A 434 11.06 0.18 -23.53
CA GLU A 434 9.62 0.00 -23.42
C GLU A 434 9.29 -0.83 -22.18
N ILE A 435 8.35 -0.34 -21.37
CA ILE A 435 7.83 -1.06 -20.18
C ILE A 435 6.60 -1.86 -20.62
N ILE A 436 6.66 -3.17 -20.47
CA ILE A 436 5.58 -4.09 -20.82
C ILE A 436 4.95 -4.64 -19.55
N SER A 437 3.75 -4.16 -19.21
CA SER A 437 2.96 -4.63 -18.07
C SER A 437 2.02 -5.79 -18.45
N ASN A 438 1.63 -5.89 -19.74
CA ASN A 438 0.72 -6.91 -20.23
C ASN A 438 1.48 -8.11 -20.82
N PRO A 439 1.33 -9.33 -20.26
CA PRO A 439 1.97 -10.53 -20.79
C PRO A 439 1.64 -10.84 -22.25
N ASN A 440 0.46 -10.43 -22.72
CA ASN A 440 0.07 -10.65 -24.11
C ASN A 440 0.91 -9.82 -25.09
N MET A 441 1.34 -8.62 -24.70
CA MET A 441 2.19 -7.74 -25.48
C MET A 441 3.67 -8.18 -25.46
N PHE A 442 4.04 -9.07 -24.52
CA PHE A 442 5.40 -9.54 -24.42
C PHE A 442 5.78 -10.37 -25.67
N PRO A 443 6.96 -10.15 -26.28
CA PRO A 443 7.39 -10.82 -27.51
C PRO A 443 7.37 -12.34 -27.37
N SER A 444 6.72 -13.03 -28.32
CA SER A 444 6.67 -14.50 -28.34
C SER A 444 7.99 -15.14 -28.77
N ARG A 445 8.89 -14.37 -29.41
CA ARG A 445 10.25 -14.80 -29.79
C ARG A 445 11.23 -13.69 -29.46
N ARG A 446 12.35 -14.05 -28.86
CA ARG A 446 13.45 -13.12 -28.64
C ARG A 446 14.08 -12.76 -29.99
N MET A 447 14.10 -11.48 -30.32
CA MET A 447 14.85 -10.99 -31.48
C MET A 447 16.35 -10.97 -31.15
N LYS A 448 17.19 -11.12 -32.15
CA LYS A 448 18.64 -10.92 -31.98
C LYS A 448 18.84 -9.47 -31.50
N ASN A 449 19.55 -9.29 -30.38
CA ASN A 449 19.87 -7.99 -29.80
C ASN A 449 18.71 -7.27 -29.05
N GLN A 450 17.75 -8.02 -28.52
CA GLN A 450 16.76 -7.54 -27.59
C GLN A 450 17.12 -8.01 -26.18
N GLU A 451 17.21 -7.07 -25.23
CA GLU A 451 17.51 -7.34 -23.84
C GLU A 451 16.26 -7.16 -22.99
N PHE A 452 16.06 -8.08 -22.07
CA PHE A 452 14.94 -8.04 -21.13
C PHE A 452 15.46 -7.81 -19.71
N PHE A 453 14.73 -6.99 -18.98
CA PHE A 453 15.03 -6.65 -17.60
C PHE A 453 13.80 -6.92 -16.73
N GLU A 454 14.03 -7.50 -15.56
CA GLU A 454 13.00 -7.70 -14.55
C GLU A 454 13.13 -6.68 -13.42
N PRO A 455 12.01 -6.23 -12.80
CA PRO A 455 12.06 -5.34 -11.65
C PRO A 455 12.61 -6.09 -10.44
N ILE A 456 13.55 -5.45 -9.75
CA ILE A 456 14.20 -5.96 -8.54
C ILE A 456 13.78 -5.07 -7.38
N VAL A 457 13.56 -5.68 -6.22
CA VAL A 457 13.33 -4.98 -4.97
C VAL A 457 14.39 -5.34 -3.94
N GLU A 458 14.76 -4.39 -3.12
CA GLU A 458 15.54 -4.63 -1.91
C GLU A 458 14.58 -4.96 -0.77
N ALA A 459 14.56 -6.24 -0.39
CA ALA A 459 13.72 -6.75 0.67
C ALA A 459 14.47 -6.75 2.01
N THR A 460 13.92 -6.07 3.02
CA THR A 460 14.39 -6.09 4.40
C THR A 460 13.52 -7.04 5.21
N ILE A 461 14.11 -8.12 5.71
CA ILE A 461 13.42 -9.19 6.43
C ILE A 461 13.96 -9.22 7.87
N ILE A 462 13.08 -9.09 8.87
CA ILE A 462 13.46 -9.27 10.28
C ILE A 462 12.83 -10.55 10.80
N ILE A 463 13.66 -11.41 11.38
CA ILE A 463 13.29 -12.75 11.85
C ILE A 463 14.00 -13.08 13.17
N PRO A 464 13.42 -14.00 13.97
CA PRO A 464 14.17 -14.66 15.03
C PRO A 464 15.35 -15.46 14.46
N SER A 465 16.49 -15.47 15.15
CA SER A 465 17.73 -16.12 14.71
C SER A 465 17.59 -17.64 14.45
N GLU A 466 16.62 -18.29 15.11
CA GLU A 466 16.33 -19.73 14.93
C GLU A 466 15.86 -20.09 13.51
N TYR A 467 15.19 -19.15 12.80
CA TYR A 467 14.67 -19.37 11.44
C TYR A 467 15.62 -18.92 10.33
N LEU A 468 16.83 -18.44 10.68
CA LEU A 468 17.78 -17.87 9.73
C LEU A 468 18.07 -18.80 8.55
N GLY A 469 18.36 -20.07 8.81
CA GLY A 469 18.70 -21.03 7.76
C GLY A 469 17.56 -21.33 6.77
N ASP A 470 16.34 -21.37 7.25
CA ASP A 470 15.17 -21.67 6.40
C ASP A 470 14.78 -20.46 5.54
N VAL A 471 14.90 -19.25 6.11
CA VAL A 471 14.64 -18.01 5.36
C VAL A 471 15.71 -17.77 4.28
N ILE A 472 16.98 -18.05 4.55
CA ILE A 472 18.04 -18.00 3.52
C ILE A 472 17.69 -18.93 2.35
N LYS A 473 17.34 -20.19 2.62
CA LYS A 473 16.93 -21.16 1.57
C LYS A 473 15.71 -20.65 0.78
N LEU A 474 14.74 -20.03 1.46
CA LEU A 474 13.58 -19.45 0.78
C LEU A 474 13.99 -18.32 -0.16
N CYS A 475 14.82 -17.39 0.29
CA CYS A 475 15.32 -16.28 -0.52
C CYS A 475 16.13 -16.77 -1.74
N GLU A 476 17.03 -17.74 -1.54
CA GLU A 476 17.80 -18.37 -2.63
C GLU A 476 16.88 -19.07 -3.64
N SER A 477 15.84 -19.79 -3.17
CA SER A 477 14.86 -20.43 -4.06
C SER A 477 14.10 -19.43 -4.92
N CYS A 478 13.99 -18.18 -4.47
CA CYS A 478 13.41 -17.04 -5.19
C CYS A 478 14.45 -16.23 -5.97
N ARG A 479 15.65 -16.77 -6.18
CA ARG A 479 16.76 -16.10 -6.89
C ARG A 479 17.21 -14.80 -6.19
N GLY A 480 16.99 -14.71 -4.89
CA GLY A 480 17.43 -13.59 -4.07
C GLY A 480 18.95 -13.56 -3.92
N ILE A 481 19.54 -12.38 -4.00
CA ILE A 481 20.95 -12.11 -3.75
C ILE A 481 21.06 -11.40 -2.42
N GLN A 482 21.77 -11.97 -1.46
CA GLN A 482 21.98 -11.37 -0.17
C GLN A 482 22.86 -10.11 -0.29
N SER A 483 22.34 -8.99 0.22
CA SER A 483 23.06 -7.71 0.28
C SER A 483 23.71 -7.51 1.65
N ASP A 484 22.98 -7.84 2.75
CA ASP A 484 23.45 -7.64 4.12
C ASP A 484 22.80 -8.64 5.08
N CYS A 485 23.47 -8.86 6.24
CA CYS A 485 22.96 -9.66 7.34
C CYS A 485 23.47 -9.06 8.66
N THR A 486 22.59 -8.44 9.42
CA THR A 486 22.92 -7.76 10.66
C THR A 486 22.11 -8.32 11.81
N PHE A 487 22.76 -8.64 12.94
CA PHE A 487 22.07 -9.05 14.16
C PHE A 487 21.63 -7.81 14.94
N LEU A 488 20.32 -7.63 15.10
CA LEU A 488 19.71 -6.56 15.89
C LEU A 488 19.77 -6.86 17.40
N SER A 489 19.79 -8.13 17.76
CA SER A 489 19.97 -8.65 19.12
C SER A 489 20.41 -10.10 19.06
N GLU A 490 20.73 -10.73 20.20
CA GLU A 490 21.08 -12.17 20.26
C GLU A 490 19.98 -13.07 19.66
N SER A 491 18.72 -12.67 19.75
CA SER A 491 17.57 -13.46 19.31
C SER A 491 16.98 -13.03 17.96
N ARG A 492 17.46 -11.93 17.33
CA ARG A 492 16.88 -11.40 16.09
C ARG A 492 17.93 -10.95 15.10
N CYS A 493 17.70 -11.28 13.85
CA CYS A 493 18.53 -10.82 12.74
C CYS A 493 17.70 -10.10 11.67
N MET A 494 18.35 -9.15 11.01
CA MET A 494 17.87 -8.43 9.85
C MET A 494 18.65 -8.93 8.64
N LEU A 495 17.92 -9.33 7.62
CA LEU A 495 18.45 -9.76 6.33
C LEU A 495 18.04 -8.76 5.26
N LYS A 496 18.97 -8.37 4.40
CA LYS A 496 18.67 -7.61 3.19
C LYS A 496 18.97 -8.44 1.96
N TYR A 497 17.99 -8.56 1.09
CA TYR A 497 18.06 -9.32 -0.14
C TYR A 497 17.56 -8.53 -1.33
N GLN A 498 18.26 -8.62 -2.45
CA GLN A 498 17.73 -8.21 -3.75
C GLN A 498 16.95 -9.38 -4.34
N ILE A 499 15.64 -9.23 -4.46
CA ILE A 499 14.72 -10.28 -4.93
C ILE A 499 13.94 -9.75 -6.14
N PRO A 500 13.76 -10.55 -7.22
CA PRO A 500 12.85 -10.19 -8.30
C PRO A 500 11.42 -10.00 -7.78
N LEU A 501 10.81 -8.86 -8.11
CA LEU A 501 9.47 -8.48 -7.65
C LEU A 501 8.41 -9.55 -7.97
N ALA A 502 8.55 -10.25 -9.10
CA ALA A 502 7.64 -11.32 -9.50
C ALA A 502 7.47 -12.40 -8.43
N HIS A 503 8.53 -12.74 -7.69
CA HIS A 503 8.46 -13.74 -6.61
C HIS A 503 7.74 -13.20 -5.38
N LEU A 504 7.89 -11.91 -5.03
CA LEU A 504 7.15 -11.30 -3.94
C LEU A 504 5.65 -11.33 -4.21
N VAL A 505 5.26 -11.00 -5.44
CA VAL A 505 3.86 -10.97 -5.88
C VAL A 505 3.22 -12.37 -5.90
N GLU A 506 4.02 -13.44 -6.14
CA GLU A 506 3.55 -14.84 -6.21
C GLU A 506 3.19 -15.49 -4.86
N ASP A 507 3.47 -14.90 -3.72
CA ASP A 507 3.22 -15.44 -2.36
C ASP A 507 4.49 -15.71 -1.52
N PHE A 508 5.51 -14.90 -1.73
CA PHE A 508 6.71 -14.97 -0.89
C PHE A 508 6.39 -14.72 0.58
N PHE A 509 5.55 -13.71 0.85
CA PHE A 509 5.18 -13.33 2.22
C PHE A 509 4.42 -14.44 2.97
N GLY A 510 3.49 -15.12 2.29
CA GLY A 510 2.79 -16.26 2.89
C GLY A 510 3.72 -17.42 3.23
N LYS A 511 4.67 -17.74 2.34
CA LYS A 511 5.70 -18.76 2.59
C LYS A 511 6.64 -18.36 3.73
N LEU A 512 7.07 -17.08 3.75
CA LEU A 512 7.93 -16.54 4.79
C LEU A 512 7.27 -16.65 6.17
N LYS A 513 6.00 -16.22 6.28
CA LYS A 513 5.23 -16.36 7.53
C LYS A 513 5.00 -17.83 7.93
N GLY A 514 4.72 -18.68 6.96
CA GLY A 514 4.52 -20.12 7.23
C GLY A 514 5.77 -20.78 7.78
N GLN A 515 6.96 -20.47 7.26
CA GLN A 515 8.23 -21.04 7.72
C GLN A 515 8.71 -20.46 9.06
N THR A 516 8.28 -19.25 9.42
CA THR A 516 8.70 -18.54 10.63
C THR A 516 7.61 -18.49 11.70
N SER A 517 6.60 -19.36 11.62
CA SER A 517 5.47 -19.38 12.57
C SER A 517 4.79 -18.00 12.77
N GLY A 518 4.83 -17.16 11.72
CA GLY A 518 4.26 -15.83 11.73
C GLY A 518 5.16 -14.71 12.29
N TYR A 519 6.35 -15.02 12.78
CA TYR A 519 7.24 -14.03 13.40
C TYR A 519 8.02 -13.15 12.42
N ALA A 520 8.16 -13.56 11.16
CA ALA A 520 8.87 -12.77 10.17
C ALA A 520 8.10 -11.49 9.79
N THR A 521 8.84 -10.40 9.64
CA THR A 521 8.34 -9.17 9.02
C THR A 521 9.14 -8.86 7.78
N LEU A 522 8.46 -8.30 6.79
CA LEU A 522 9.00 -7.97 5.48
C LEU A 522 8.67 -6.51 5.18
N ASP A 523 9.67 -5.80 4.71
CA ASP A 523 9.54 -4.52 4.01
C ASP A 523 10.33 -4.58 2.71
N TYR A 524 9.97 -3.79 1.69
CA TYR A 524 10.70 -3.80 0.43
C TYR A 524 10.66 -2.43 -0.26
N GLU A 525 11.72 -2.14 -0.99
CA GLU A 525 11.88 -0.92 -1.75
C GLU A 525 12.24 -1.24 -3.20
N ASP A 526 11.82 -0.37 -4.13
CA ASP A 526 12.20 -0.51 -5.54
C ASP A 526 13.71 -0.32 -5.70
N ALA A 527 14.38 -1.32 -6.22
CA ALA A 527 15.82 -1.30 -6.54
C ALA A 527 16.11 -1.18 -8.05
N GLY A 528 15.06 -0.91 -8.85
CA GLY A 528 15.17 -0.73 -10.29
C GLY A 528 15.08 -2.03 -11.06
N TYR A 529 15.81 -2.12 -12.17
CA TYR A 529 15.72 -3.24 -13.11
C TYR A 529 17.06 -3.95 -13.26
N ALA A 530 17.04 -5.29 -13.32
CA ALA A 530 18.20 -6.11 -13.60
C ALA A 530 17.98 -6.98 -14.87
N PRO A 531 19.05 -7.24 -15.67
CA PRO A 531 18.94 -8.10 -16.84
C PRO A 531 18.56 -9.52 -16.44
N ALA A 532 17.58 -10.12 -17.15
CA ALA A 532 17.08 -11.45 -16.84
C ALA A 532 16.67 -12.24 -18.09
N ASP A 533 16.82 -13.56 -18.02
CA ASP A 533 16.35 -14.47 -19.08
C ASP A 533 14.88 -14.85 -18.85
N ILE A 534 14.00 -13.91 -19.18
CA ILE A 534 12.56 -14.06 -19.06
C ILE A 534 11.92 -14.48 -20.37
N VAL A 535 10.86 -15.26 -20.28
CA VAL A 535 10.14 -15.82 -21.42
C VAL A 535 8.63 -15.77 -21.20
N LYS A 536 7.90 -15.62 -22.30
CA LYS A 536 6.44 -15.73 -22.32
C LYS A 536 6.03 -17.19 -22.26
N LEU A 537 5.32 -17.58 -21.21
CA LEU A 537 4.67 -18.88 -21.05
C LEU A 537 3.20 -18.74 -21.45
N SER A 538 2.78 -19.46 -22.50
CA SER A 538 1.42 -19.47 -23.02
C SER A 538 0.79 -20.84 -22.85
N VAL A 539 -0.49 -20.89 -22.48
CA VAL A 539 -1.27 -22.13 -22.47
C VAL A 539 -2.08 -22.23 -23.75
N HIS A 540 -1.93 -23.35 -24.44
CA HIS A 540 -2.68 -23.66 -25.65
C HIS A 540 -3.67 -24.79 -25.38
N VAL A 541 -4.90 -24.61 -25.82
CA VAL A 541 -5.95 -25.63 -25.76
C VAL A 541 -6.36 -25.97 -27.20
N ASN A 542 -6.20 -27.23 -27.58
CA ASN A 542 -6.38 -27.72 -28.96
C ASN A 542 -5.61 -26.92 -30.03
N GLY A 543 -4.43 -26.37 -29.66
CA GLY A 543 -3.59 -25.59 -30.55
C GLY A 543 -3.91 -24.08 -30.58
N GLN A 544 -4.98 -23.63 -29.93
CA GLN A 544 -5.32 -22.21 -29.80
C GLN A 544 -4.72 -21.65 -28.50
N SER A 545 -4.06 -20.51 -28.56
CA SER A 545 -3.54 -19.80 -27.38
C SER A 545 -4.67 -19.20 -26.59
N VAL A 546 -4.62 -19.37 -25.27
CA VAL A 546 -5.57 -18.76 -24.33
C VAL A 546 -4.88 -17.56 -23.69
N ASP A 547 -5.22 -16.36 -24.12
CA ASP A 547 -4.58 -15.10 -23.70
C ASP A 547 -4.74 -14.82 -22.18
N ALA A 548 -5.88 -15.19 -21.60
CA ALA A 548 -6.11 -15.06 -20.15
C ALA A 548 -5.19 -15.96 -19.30
N LEU A 549 -4.56 -16.99 -19.90
CA LEU A 549 -3.62 -17.91 -19.26
C LEU A 549 -2.20 -17.72 -19.81
N CYS A 550 -1.80 -16.47 -19.97
CA CYS A 550 -0.46 -16.08 -20.41
C CYS A 550 0.28 -15.40 -19.25
N THR A 551 1.54 -15.72 -19.04
CA THR A 551 2.39 -15.09 -18.02
C THR A 551 3.82 -14.97 -18.52
N VAL A 552 4.56 -14.03 -17.94
CA VAL A 552 6.00 -13.89 -18.17
C VAL A 552 6.71 -14.47 -16.96
N VAL A 553 7.66 -15.37 -17.20
CA VAL A 553 8.41 -16.06 -16.14
C VAL A 553 9.89 -16.18 -16.51
N HIS A 554 10.73 -16.33 -15.51
CA HIS A 554 12.14 -16.67 -15.77
C HIS A 554 12.24 -18.06 -16.42
N ARG A 555 13.14 -18.25 -17.42
CA ARG A 555 13.26 -19.48 -18.21
C ARG A 555 13.47 -20.73 -17.35
N SER A 556 14.22 -20.64 -16.25
CA SER A 556 14.44 -21.77 -15.33
C SER A 556 13.15 -22.28 -14.67
N LEU A 557 12.17 -21.44 -14.47
CA LEU A 557 10.89 -21.77 -13.78
C LEU A 557 9.78 -22.17 -14.77
N ALA A 558 9.96 -21.87 -16.07
CA ALA A 558 8.93 -22.05 -17.09
C ALA A 558 8.40 -23.49 -17.18
N LEU A 559 9.28 -24.50 -17.05
CA LEU A 559 8.87 -25.91 -17.11
C LEU A 559 7.98 -26.33 -15.93
N ASN A 560 8.39 -25.98 -14.72
CA ASN A 560 7.67 -26.35 -13.49
C ASN A 560 6.31 -25.63 -13.46
N ARG A 561 6.29 -24.34 -13.76
CA ARG A 561 5.05 -23.55 -13.83
C ARG A 561 4.11 -24.05 -14.91
N GLY A 562 4.65 -24.37 -16.09
CA GLY A 562 3.86 -24.93 -17.19
C GLY A 562 3.22 -26.27 -16.81
N ARG A 563 3.96 -27.18 -16.14
CA ARG A 563 3.42 -28.45 -15.66
C ARG A 563 2.29 -28.25 -14.64
N GLU A 564 2.51 -27.41 -13.65
CA GLU A 564 1.53 -27.08 -12.62
C GLU A 564 0.23 -26.57 -13.25
N TRP A 565 0.33 -25.59 -14.16
CA TRP A 565 -0.82 -24.96 -14.80
C TRP A 565 -1.64 -25.94 -15.65
N ILE A 566 -0.97 -26.76 -16.48
CA ILE A 566 -1.72 -27.73 -17.30
C ILE A 566 -2.34 -28.86 -16.48
N HIS A 567 -1.73 -29.29 -15.37
CA HIS A 567 -2.36 -30.24 -14.46
C HIS A 567 -3.63 -29.66 -13.84
N ARG A 568 -3.54 -28.44 -13.30
CA ARG A 568 -4.67 -27.74 -12.70
C ARG A 568 -5.81 -27.52 -13.72
N LEU A 569 -5.45 -27.09 -14.92
CA LEU A 569 -6.46 -26.85 -15.99
C LEU A 569 -7.12 -28.17 -16.44
N ARG A 570 -6.36 -29.27 -16.53
CA ARG A 570 -6.91 -30.60 -16.84
C ARG A 570 -7.99 -31.03 -15.84
N ASP A 571 -7.77 -30.74 -14.57
CA ASP A 571 -8.68 -31.17 -13.50
C ASP A 571 -9.95 -30.31 -13.45
N LEU A 572 -9.89 -29.09 -13.95
CA LEU A 572 -11.03 -28.16 -14.01
C LEU A 572 -11.86 -28.28 -15.28
N LEU A 573 -11.25 -28.69 -16.41
CA LEU A 573 -11.96 -28.78 -17.68
C LEU A 573 -12.82 -30.04 -17.75
N PRO A 574 -14.11 -29.93 -18.11
CA PRO A 574 -14.97 -31.09 -18.26
C PRO A 574 -14.60 -31.92 -19.51
N LYS A 575 -14.78 -33.22 -19.42
CA LYS A 575 -14.60 -34.13 -20.57
C LYS A 575 -15.55 -33.75 -21.69
N GLN A 576 -15.04 -33.62 -22.91
CA GLN A 576 -15.80 -33.32 -24.12
C GLN A 576 -16.04 -34.58 -24.97
N LEU A 577 -16.84 -34.46 -26.04
CA LEU A 577 -17.08 -35.54 -26.99
C LEU A 577 -15.83 -35.88 -27.83
N TYR A 578 -14.83 -35.04 -27.80
CA TYR A 578 -13.52 -35.20 -28.46
C TYR A 578 -12.37 -35.05 -27.44
N GLU A 579 -11.19 -35.46 -27.83
CA GLU A 579 -10.00 -35.32 -26.98
C GLU A 579 -9.56 -33.84 -26.91
N VAL A 580 -9.38 -33.33 -25.71
CA VAL A 580 -8.86 -31.98 -25.47
C VAL A 580 -7.38 -32.08 -25.13
N VAL A 581 -6.57 -31.35 -25.88
CA VAL A 581 -5.10 -31.28 -25.70
C VAL A 581 -4.75 -29.95 -25.08
N ILE A 582 -4.09 -29.99 -23.92
CA ILE A 582 -3.61 -28.82 -23.21
C ILE A 582 -2.08 -28.82 -23.29
N GLN A 583 -1.50 -27.70 -23.67
CA GLN A 583 -0.04 -27.55 -23.85
C GLN A 583 0.44 -26.27 -23.20
N ALA A 584 1.56 -26.34 -22.50
CA ALA A 584 2.33 -25.18 -22.07
C ALA A 584 3.46 -24.93 -23.10
N VAL A 585 3.48 -23.75 -23.68
CA VAL A 585 4.36 -23.40 -24.81
C VAL A 585 5.18 -22.17 -24.45
N VAL A 586 6.49 -22.23 -24.72
CA VAL A 586 7.41 -21.10 -24.67
C VAL A 586 8.00 -20.92 -26.04
N GLU A 587 7.89 -19.72 -26.61
CA GLU A 587 8.27 -19.44 -28.00
C GLU A 587 7.55 -20.39 -28.98
N THR A 588 8.25 -21.39 -29.52
CA THR A 588 7.69 -22.44 -30.39
C THR A 588 7.78 -23.83 -29.77
N LYS A 589 8.36 -23.93 -28.58
CA LYS A 589 8.66 -25.22 -27.93
C LYS A 589 7.56 -25.57 -26.92
N VAL A 590 6.99 -26.77 -27.08
CA VAL A 590 6.05 -27.34 -26.11
C VAL A 590 6.86 -27.88 -24.93
N LEU A 591 6.70 -27.27 -23.75
CA LEU A 591 7.40 -27.68 -22.53
C LEU A 591 6.68 -28.84 -21.83
N ALA A 592 5.35 -28.78 -21.80
CA ALA A 592 4.53 -29.81 -21.16
C ALA A 592 3.20 -29.98 -21.91
N ARG A 593 2.64 -31.20 -21.85
CA ARG A 593 1.41 -31.56 -22.53
C ARG A 593 0.58 -32.50 -21.66
N GLN A 594 -0.74 -32.27 -21.64
CA GLN A 594 -1.74 -33.16 -21.02
C GLN A 594 -2.92 -33.34 -21.97
N ASN A 595 -3.51 -34.52 -21.92
CA ASN A 595 -4.68 -34.85 -22.75
C ASN A 595 -5.86 -35.22 -21.84
N ILE A 596 -7.03 -34.65 -22.14
CA ILE A 596 -8.30 -35.05 -21.52
C ILE A 596 -8.98 -35.99 -22.48
N SER A 597 -9.22 -37.24 -22.06
CA SER A 597 -9.82 -38.24 -22.90
C SER A 597 -11.28 -37.90 -23.22
N ALA A 598 -11.69 -38.15 -24.47
CA ALA A 598 -13.07 -37.95 -24.92
C ALA A 598 -14.06 -38.86 -24.19
N LEU A 599 -15.29 -38.35 -23.99
CA LEU A 599 -16.41 -39.19 -23.55
C LEU A 599 -16.60 -40.36 -24.55
N ARG A 600 -16.71 -41.56 -24.04
CA ARG A 600 -16.89 -42.77 -24.84
C ARG A 600 -18.27 -43.35 -24.61
N LYS A 601 -19.06 -43.50 -25.72
CA LYS A 601 -20.24 -44.37 -25.72
C LYS A 601 -19.74 -45.78 -26.03
N ASN A 602 -20.22 -46.79 -25.30
CA ASN A 602 -19.91 -48.18 -25.60
C ASN A 602 -20.69 -48.63 -26.85
N VAL A 603 -20.08 -48.39 -28.04
CA VAL A 603 -20.68 -48.74 -29.32
C VAL A 603 -20.65 -50.23 -29.62
N THR A 604 -19.89 -51.01 -28.86
CA THR A 604 -19.73 -52.46 -29.01
C THR A 604 -20.63 -53.26 -28.08
N ALA A 605 -21.35 -52.61 -27.15
CA ALA A 605 -22.23 -53.30 -26.17
C ALA A 605 -23.29 -54.20 -26.80
N LYS A 606 -23.77 -53.87 -28.02
CA LYS A 606 -24.77 -54.63 -28.74
C LYS A 606 -24.17 -55.65 -29.72
N CYS A 607 -22.86 -55.82 -29.77
CA CYS A 607 -22.18 -56.81 -30.60
C CYS A 607 -22.01 -58.10 -29.81
N TYR A 608 -22.99 -59.00 -29.89
CA TYR A 608 -22.92 -60.36 -29.34
C TYR A 608 -22.10 -61.24 -30.27
N GLY A 609 -21.23 -62.12 -29.70
CA GLY A 609 -20.40 -63.05 -30.45
C GLY A 609 -19.06 -62.47 -30.93
N GLY A 610 -18.18 -63.33 -31.42
CA GLY A 610 -16.78 -63.09 -31.75
C GLY A 610 -16.49 -62.24 -33.00
N ASP A 611 -17.46 -61.49 -33.58
CA ASP A 611 -17.20 -60.70 -34.75
C ASP A 611 -16.31 -59.47 -34.45
N TRP A 612 -15.00 -59.76 -34.45
CA TRP A 612 -13.94 -58.77 -34.18
C TRP A 612 -13.91 -57.69 -35.27
N THR A 613 -14.18 -58.05 -36.53
CA THR A 613 -14.18 -57.12 -37.66
C THR A 613 -15.26 -56.06 -37.55
N ARG A 614 -16.46 -56.41 -37.11
CA ARG A 614 -17.57 -55.49 -36.88
C ARG A 614 -17.30 -54.55 -35.69
N LYS A 615 -16.73 -55.09 -34.60
CA LYS A 615 -16.31 -54.29 -33.44
C LYS A 615 -15.29 -53.25 -33.84
N GLN A 616 -14.26 -53.64 -34.63
CA GLN A 616 -13.23 -52.75 -35.12
C GLN A 616 -13.74 -51.66 -36.06
N LYS A 617 -14.68 -52.00 -36.99
CA LYS A 617 -15.32 -51.02 -37.86
C LYS A 617 -16.10 -49.98 -37.05
N LEU A 618 -16.84 -50.36 -36.03
CA LEU A 618 -17.60 -49.44 -35.17
C LEU A 618 -16.68 -48.54 -34.38
N LEU A 619 -15.60 -49.05 -33.83
CA LEU A 619 -14.56 -48.27 -33.11
C LEU A 619 -13.86 -47.29 -34.04
N ASN A 620 -13.49 -47.69 -35.26
CA ASN A 620 -12.87 -46.81 -36.24
C ASN A 620 -13.83 -45.68 -36.67
N LYS A 621 -15.09 -46.01 -36.93
CA LYS A 621 -16.12 -45.00 -37.26
C LYS A 621 -16.33 -44.00 -36.11
N GLN A 622 -16.30 -44.46 -34.85
CA GLN A 622 -16.34 -43.59 -33.69
C GLN A 622 -15.07 -42.70 -33.59
N LYS A 623 -13.88 -43.24 -33.89
CA LYS A 623 -12.61 -42.51 -33.91
C LYS A 623 -12.61 -41.42 -34.99
N GLU A 624 -13.06 -41.74 -36.22
CA GLU A 624 -13.16 -40.77 -37.30
C GLU A 624 -14.17 -39.65 -36.97
N GLY A 625 -15.37 -40.02 -36.45
CA GLY A 625 -16.37 -39.03 -36.03
C GLY A 625 -15.81 -38.06 -34.97
N LYS A 626 -15.05 -38.57 -33.98
CA LYS A 626 -14.39 -37.74 -32.98
C LYS A 626 -13.28 -36.85 -33.55
N SER A 627 -12.54 -37.35 -34.56
CA SER A 627 -11.51 -36.56 -35.25
C SER A 627 -12.12 -35.38 -36.02
N ARG A 628 -13.26 -35.63 -36.74
CA ARG A 628 -13.99 -34.56 -37.42
C ARG A 628 -14.58 -33.53 -36.46
N LEU A 629 -15.15 -33.97 -35.33
CA LEU A 629 -15.65 -33.06 -34.29
C LEU A 629 -14.52 -32.17 -33.75
N ARG A 630 -13.34 -32.74 -33.51
CA ARG A 630 -12.17 -31.97 -33.06
C ARG A 630 -11.71 -30.90 -34.05
N GLN A 631 -11.74 -31.21 -35.35
CA GLN A 631 -11.31 -30.26 -36.39
C GLN A 631 -12.28 -29.07 -36.54
N ASN A 632 -13.58 -29.30 -36.31
CA ASN A 632 -14.62 -28.29 -36.51
C ASN A 632 -15.07 -27.58 -35.23
N SER A 633 -14.54 -27.96 -34.05
CA SER A 633 -14.95 -27.37 -32.78
C SER A 633 -14.00 -26.27 -32.34
N ASN A 634 -14.51 -25.05 -32.27
CA ASN A 634 -13.88 -24.00 -31.46
C ASN A 634 -14.28 -24.24 -30.00
N MET A 635 -13.32 -24.61 -29.18
CA MET A 635 -13.58 -24.79 -27.75
C MET A 635 -13.54 -23.43 -27.05
N SER A 636 -14.72 -22.93 -26.68
CA SER A 636 -14.81 -21.83 -25.72
C SER A 636 -14.68 -22.41 -24.30
N ILE A 637 -13.77 -21.87 -23.52
CA ILE A 637 -13.63 -22.21 -22.10
C ILE A 637 -14.61 -21.33 -21.33
N ASP A 638 -15.45 -21.96 -20.50
CA ASP A 638 -16.41 -21.24 -19.66
C ASP A 638 -15.68 -20.31 -18.68
N LYS A 639 -16.24 -19.10 -18.45
CA LYS A 639 -15.70 -18.14 -17.49
C LYS A 639 -15.59 -18.71 -16.07
N SER A 640 -16.48 -19.63 -15.68
CA SER A 640 -16.43 -20.33 -14.40
C SER A 640 -15.15 -21.16 -14.21
N VAL A 641 -14.62 -21.74 -15.28
CA VAL A 641 -13.34 -22.49 -15.25
C VAL A 641 -12.18 -21.54 -15.02
N PHE A 642 -12.18 -20.36 -15.65
CA PHE A 642 -11.16 -19.34 -15.38
C PHE A 642 -11.23 -18.86 -13.94
N TYR A 643 -12.42 -18.62 -13.42
CA TYR A 643 -12.62 -18.23 -12.03
C TYR A 643 -12.03 -19.27 -11.05
N GLN A 644 -12.38 -20.55 -11.24
CA GLN A 644 -11.83 -21.64 -10.41
C GLN A 644 -10.32 -21.85 -10.60
N PHE A 645 -9.81 -21.59 -11.80
CA PHE A 645 -8.37 -21.68 -12.09
C PHE A 645 -7.60 -20.55 -11.43
N LEU A 646 -8.12 -19.32 -11.46
CA LEU A 646 -7.45 -18.13 -10.93
C LEU A 646 -7.60 -18.01 -9.41
N MET A 647 -8.72 -18.47 -8.85
CA MET A 647 -8.81 -18.61 -7.39
C MET A 647 -7.76 -19.61 -6.90
N LYS A 648 -6.74 -19.13 -6.20
CA LYS A 648 -5.84 -20.02 -5.44
C LYS A 648 -6.71 -20.88 -4.52
N LYS A 649 -6.56 -22.22 -4.57
CA LYS A 649 -6.95 -23.03 -3.41
C LYS A 649 -6.18 -22.47 -2.22
N THR A 650 -6.84 -21.77 -1.34
CA THR A 650 -6.38 -21.67 0.04
C THR A 650 -6.26 -23.11 0.53
N SER A 651 -5.05 -23.65 0.49
CA SER A 651 -4.73 -24.89 1.19
C SER A 651 -4.99 -24.62 2.66
N ASN A 652 -6.05 -25.24 3.17
CA ASN A 652 -6.29 -25.40 4.60
C ASN A 652 -5.06 -25.98 5.30
#